data_8d83f3f1270bea26d0ea5dd5b5dcf75a
#
_entry.id   8d83f3f1270bea26d0ea5dd5b5dcf75a
#
_cell.length_a   1.000
_cell.length_b   1.000
_cell.length_c   1.000
_cell.angle_alpha   90.00
_cell.angle_beta   90.00
_cell.angle_gamma   90.00
#
_symmetry.space_group_name_H-M   'P 1'
#
loop_
_entity.id
_entity.type
_entity.pdbx_description
1 polymer ?
#
loop_
_entity_poly.entity_id
_entity_poly.type
_entity_poly.pdbx_seq_one_letter_code
_entity_poly.pdbx_strand_id
1 'polypeptide(L)'
;VDEVLRAVWTRFLPDDPPGLALVAVGGYGRSELLPHSDIDILLLHQNDALQLHRTALEQFTAFGWDIGLEVGQSVRTIEDCAQEAAKDITVITNLLEARQLTGDPRLIQEMQAALTPDKVWPVRAFFEAKKAEQAARYRKYDDTGYKLEPNVKESPGGLRDIHTVAWVARRQFGSGTLTDLRERGFLTKQECDELFAGQDFLWRVRFALHMITGRRQDRLLFDHQIKVGELFGYIDNDRNRAVEQFMQLYYRTIKSLSCLNDLLLQLFEEAILGSDELLQVSPLNARFQRRGQYIEAVDDEVFRRAPWALLEIFHLLQLHPKLEGIRAQTLRMILRDSRLLDDGVRRDVRARSLFIEMFREGRGLTRNLRRMNRYGVLGRYLPAFGKIVGLMQYDLFHTLTVDEHVLYVVRNTRRFMMQRFADELPFAHEVVKRLPKPELLYLGALFHDMAKGRGGDHSELGADEAKTFCLDHGLSHADADLVAWLVRQHLMMSLTAQKQDVSDPQVIATFAGKVGERSRLDYLFLLTCADIRATNPALWNSWRESLLTELYNTTARALDRGLSNPLREDELVAEVKAEARQLLVDLGETVDGIDEVWARFDADYFLRHTPDELAWHFPALRAVSPASMPLVLVKTLPERGTSVFIYTLDRDHLFGLSTGVLARLGLNILDARLHTTHDGHVLDTYVVAETDNRPIDPGVRFPEITEQLRKVLSDPETSTVSVNRRVPHRLKHFDT
;
A
#
# COMPACT_ATOMS: atom_id res chain seq x y z
N VAL A 1 -14.84 -30.07 21.08
CA VAL A 1 -16.11 -29.32 21.16
C VAL A 1 -17.28 -30.22 20.77
N ASP A 2 -17.21 -30.95 19.64
CA ASP A 2 -18.29 -31.87 19.22
C ASP A 2 -18.72 -32.83 20.33
N GLU A 3 -17.75 -33.52 20.95
CA GLU A 3 -18.03 -34.48 22.01
C GLU A 3 -18.65 -33.82 23.27
N VAL A 4 -18.17 -32.61 23.60
CA VAL A 4 -18.72 -31.85 24.73
C VAL A 4 -20.18 -31.49 24.45
N LEU A 5 -20.46 -30.90 23.28
CA LEU A 5 -21.84 -30.49 22.94
C LEU A 5 -22.77 -31.69 22.83
N ARG A 6 -22.34 -32.84 22.30
CA ARG A 6 -23.12 -34.07 22.28
C ARG A 6 -23.42 -34.58 23.70
N ALA A 7 -22.38 -34.60 24.56
CA ALA A 7 -22.60 -35.01 25.95
C ALA A 7 -23.55 -34.10 26.72
N VAL A 8 -23.44 -32.78 26.52
CA VAL A 8 -24.37 -31.80 27.10
C VAL A 8 -25.77 -31.97 26.56
N TRP A 9 -25.90 -32.20 25.23
CA TRP A 9 -27.21 -32.49 24.61
C TRP A 9 -27.86 -33.72 25.23
N THR A 10 -27.14 -34.86 25.26
CA THR A 10 -27.65 -36.11 25.84
C THR A 10 -28.05 -35.97 27.33
N ARG A 11 -27.37 -35.07 28.08
CA ARG A 11 -27.72 -34.82 29.48
C ARG A 11 -29.10 -34.16 29.63
N PHE A 12 -29.43 -33.22 28.77
CA PHE A 12 -30.70 -32.45 28.88
C PHE A 12 -31.81 -32.99 27.98
N LEU A 13 -31.43 -33.73 26.92
CA LEU A 13 -32.34 -34.31 25.91
C LEU A 13 -31.92 -35.78 25.63
N PRO A 14 -32.09 -36.71 26.59
CA PRO A 14 -31.45 -38.01 26.55
C PRO A 14 -31.95 -38.94 25.42
N ASP A 15 -33.16 -38.74 24.95
CA ASP A 15 -33.79 -39.63 23.96
C ASP A 15 -33.71 -39.11 22.52
N ASP A 16 -32.89 -38.12 22.23
CA ASP A 16 -32.82 -37.43 20.92
C ASP A 16 -34.21 -37.17 20.35
N PRO A 17 -34.95 -36.22 20.93
CA PRO A 17 -36.40 -36.09 20.64
C PRO A 17 -36.63 -35.78 19.16
N PRO A 18 -37.63 -36.46 18.53
CA PRO A 18 -37.97 -36.19 17.15
C PRO A 18 -38.36 -34.71 16.95
N GLY A 19 -38.02 -34.15 15.83
CA GLY A 19 -38.30 -32.75 15.49
C GLY A 19 -37.35 -31.72 16.13
N LEU A 20 -36.23 -32.15 16.72
CA LEU A 20 -35.12 -31.28 17.17
C LEU A 20 -33.77 -31.78 16.63
N ALA A 21 -32.91 -30.85 16.20
CA ALA A 21 -31.55 -31.16 15.81
C ALA A 21 -30.59 -30.04 16.21
N LEU A 22 -29.41 -30.43 16.69
CA LEU A 22 -28.29 -29.53 16.94
C LEU A 22 -27.34 -29.56 15.73
N VAL A 23 -27.09 -28.42 15.14
CA VAL A 23 -26.34 -28.27 13.89
C VAL A 23 -25.23 -27.26 14.08
N ALA A 24 -24.02 -27.63 13.73
CA ALA A 24 -22.88 -26.72 13.63
C ALA A 24 -22.99 -25.95 12.29
N VAL A 25 -22.80 -24.64 12.32
CA VAL A 25 -22.84 -23.77 11.15
C VAL A 25 -21.58 -22.91 11.03
N GLY A 26 -21.40 -22.23 9.91
CA GLY A 26 -20.24 -21.36 9.69
C GLY A 26 -18.91 -22.07 9.83
N GLY A 27 -17.92 -21.45 10.48
CA GLY A 27 -16.60 -22.04 10.71
C GLY A 27 -16.64 -23.36 11.49
N TYR A 28 -17.54 -23.47 12.43
CA TYR A 28 -17.75 -24.71 13.18
C TYR A 28 -18.36 -25.81 12.31
N GLY A 29 -19.28 -25.45 11.42
CA GLY A 29 -19.84 -26.37 10.44
C GLY A 29 -18.80 -26.97 9.50
N ARG A 30 -17.81 -26.19 9.09
CA ARG A 30 -16.66 -26.64 8.27
C ARG A 30 -15.62 -27.48 9.05
N SER A 31 -15.79 -27.65 10.34
CA SER A 31 -14.78 -28.27 11.23
C SER A 31 -13.48 -27.47 11.34
N GLU A 32 -13.56 -26.15 11.25
CA GLU A 32 -12.42 -25.22 11.26
C GLU A 32 -12.37 -24.36 12.55
N LEU A 33 -12.67 -24.97 13.71
CA LEU A 33 -12.51 -24.26 14.99
C LEU A 33 -11.04 -24.12 15.36
N LEU A 34 -10.65 -22.90 15.67
CA LEU A 34 -9.36 -22.55 16.26
C LEU A 34 -9.59 -22.10 17.72
N PRO A 35 -8.52 -22.03 18.55
CA PRO A 35 -8.63 -21.45 19.88
C PRO A 35 -9.30 -20.07 19.82
N HIS A 36 -10.21 -19.79 20.77
CA HIS A 36 -10.97 -18.54 20.83
C HIS A 36 -11.83 -18.22 19.59
N SER A 37 -12.22 -19.24 18.79
CA SER A 37 -13.21 -19.07 17.72
C SER A 37 -14.62 -19.19 18.29
N ASP A 38 -15.54 -18.41 17.73
CA ASP A 38 -16.98 -18.53 18.05
C ASP A 38 -17.48 -19.93 17.68
N ILE A 39 -18.31 -20.51 18.53
CA ILE A 39 -18.97 -21.80 18.30
C ILE A 39 -20.38 -21.50 17.79
N ASP A 40 -20.54 -21.42 16.47
CA ASP A 40 -21.84 -21.12 15.87
C ASP A 40 -22.70 -22.38 15.75
N ILE A 41 -23.84 -22.40 16.46
CA ILE A 41 -24.81 -23.50 16.41
C ILE A 41 -26.17 -23.02 15.94
N LEU A 42 -26.88 -23.92 15.26
CA LEU A 42 -28.27 -23.78 14.88
C LEU A 42 -29.07 -24.89 15.58
N LEU A 43 -30.04 -24.48 16.40
CA LEU A 43 -31.09 -25.34 16.91
C LEU A 43 -32.20 -25.38 15.86
N LEU A 44 -32.23 -26.45 15.09
CA LEU A 44 -33.25 -26.68 14.06
C LEU A 44 -34.44 -27.44 14.68
N HIS A 45 -35.66 -26.93 14.50
CA HIS A 45 -36.79 -27.47 15.19
C HIS A 45 -38.08 -27.48 14.35
N GLN A 46 -39.01 -28.35 14.72
CA GLN A 46 -40.41 -28.24 14.40
C GLN A 46 -41.14 -27.49 15.51
N ASN A 47 -42.20 -26.73 15.17
CA ASN A 47 -42.86 -25.82 16.12
C ASN A 47 -43.31 -26.50 17.42
N ASP A 48 -43.88 -27.67 17.35
CA ASP A 48 -44.38 -28.40 18.52
C ASP A 48 -43.24 -28.90 19.42
N ALA A 49 -42.16 -29.37 18.82
CA ALA A 49 -40.99 -29.87 19.54
C ALA A 49 -40.25 -28.78 20.34
N LEU A 50 -40.17 -27.55 19.81
CA LEU A 50 -39.58 -26.43 20.53
C LEU A 50 -40.31 -26.12 21.84
N GLN A 51 -41.66 -26.07 21.78
CA GLN A 51 -42.45 -25.79 22.95
C GLN A 51 -42.36 -26.88 24.02
N LEU A 52 -42.38 -28.16 23.59
CA LEU A 52 -42.30 -29.32 24.46
C LEU A 52 -40.97 -29.40 25.22
N HIS A 53 -39.87 -29.01 24.57
CA HIS A 53 -38.50 -29.16 25.11
C HIS A 53 -37.83 -27.84 25.50
N ARG A 54 -38.61 -26.75 25.60
CA ARG A 54 -38.10 -25.38 25.83
C ARG A 54 -37.16 -25.28 27.02
N THR A 55 -37.55 -25.77 28.18
CA THR A 55 -36.78 -25.72 29.41
C THR A 55 -35.44 -26.46 29.27
N ALA A 56 -35.45 -27.63 28.62
CA ALA A 56 -34.23 -28.40 28.38
C ALA A 56 -33.26 -27.68 27.44
N LEU A 57 -33.77 -27.01 26.41
CA LEU A 57 -32.96 -26.21 25.48
C LEU A 57 -32.39 -24.94 26.14
N GLU A 58 -33.16 -24.28 27.01
CA GLU A 58 -32.67 -23.14 27.81
C GLU A 58 -31.54 -23.59 28.76
N GLN A 59 -31.69 -24.75 29.41
CA GLN A 59 -30.65 -25.33 30.28
C GLN A 59 -29.39 -25.76 29.48
N PHE A 60 -29.59 -26.35 28.30
CA PHE A 60 -28.48 -26.69 27.39
C PHE A 60 -27.64 -25.45 27.03
N THR A 61 -28.33 -24.37 26.66
CA THR A 61 -27.70 -23.11 26.30
C THR A 61 -26.94 -22.46 27.47
N ALA A 62 -27.59 -22.37 28.62
CA ALA A 62 -27.02 -21.81 29.85
C ALA A 62 -25.77 -22.61 30.28
N PHE A 63 -25.84 -23.92 30.24
CA PHE A 63 -24.70 -24.78 30.57
C PHE A 63 -23.50 -24.57 29.64
N GLY A 64 -23.74 -24.36 28.34
CA GLY A 64 -22.66 -24.03 27.38
C GLY A 64 -21.89 -22.77 27.79
N TRP A 65 -22.58 -21.74 28.24
CA TRP A 65 -21.96 -20.50 28.75
C TRP A 65 -21.28 -20.71 30.10
N ASP A 66 -21.89 -21.46 31.01
CA ASP A 66 -21.34 -21.73 32.34
C ASP A 66 -19.99 -22.47 32.30
N ILE A 67 -19.77 -23.32 31.28
CA ILE A 67 -18.48 -23.99 31.08
C ILE A 67 -17.48 -23.14 30.25
N GLY A 68 -17.81 -21.88 29.96
CA GLY A 68 -16.92 -20.92 29.30
C GLY A 68 -16.83 -21.07 27.77
N LEU A 69 -17.80 -21.68 27.12
CA LEU A 69 -17.87 -21.72 25.66
C LEU A 69 -18.52 -20.44 25.10
N GLU A 70 -17.84 -19.79 24.15
CA GLU A 70 -18.42 -18.65 23.42
C GLU A 70 -19.35 -19.19 22.30
N VAL A 71 -20.60 -19.51 22.68
CA VAL A 71 -21.59 -20.09 21.78
C VAL A 71 -22.46 -18.98 21.18
N GLY A 72 -22.35 -18.83 19.86
CA GLY A 72 -23.31 -18.11 19.03
C GLY A 72 -24.44 -19.05 18.63
N GLN A 73 -25.68 -18.74 19.00
CA GLN A 73 -26.81 -19.63 18.70
C GLN A 73 -27.90 -18.95 17.86
N SER A 74 -28.50 -19.73 17.00
CA SER A 74 -29.76 -19.40 16.32
C SER A 74 -30.77 -20.53 16.51
N VAL A 75 -32.05 -20.18 16.67
CA VAL A 75 -33.16 -21.14 16.82
C VAL A 75 -34.09 -20.88 15.65
N ARG A 76 -34.30 -21.87 14.77
CA ARG A 76 -35.04 -21.68 13.53
C ARG A 76 -35.81 -22.94 13.13
N THR A 77 -36.94 -22.72 12.49
CA THR A 77 -37.61 -23.74 11.69
C THR A 77 -36.95 -23.85 10.31
N ILE A 78 -37.28 -24.87 9.53
CA ILE A 78 -36.84 -25.01 8.14
C ILE A 78 -37.34 -23.83 7.29
N GLU A 79 -38.56 -23.37 7.55
CA GLU A 79 -39.14 -22.22 6.85
C GLU A 79 -38.39 -20.92 7.17
N ASP A 80 -38.07 -20.66 8.46
CA ASP A 80 -37.25 -19.52 8.86
C ASP A 80 -35.88 -19.56 8.19
N CYS A 81 -35.26 -20.74 8.13
CA CYS A 81 -33.96 -20.90 7.44
C CYS A 81 -34.06 -20.50 5.97
N ALA A 82 -35.09 -20.93 5.27
CA ALA A 82 -35.30 -20.59 3.85
C ALA A 82 -35.60 -19.10 3.64
N GLN A 83 -36.45 -18.51 4.48
CA GLN A 83 -36.84 -17.10 4.40
C GLN A 83 -35.64 -16.18 4.68
N GLU A 84 -34.88 -16.45 5.74
CA GLU A 84 -33.69 -15.63 6.09
C GLU A 84 -32.55 -15.83 5.08
N ALA A 85 -32.35 -17.06 4.60
CA ALA A 85 -31.38 -17.34 3.56
C ALA A 85 -31.70 -16.61 2.24
N ALA A 86 -32.99 -16.45 1.91
CA ALA A 86 -33.38 -15.71 0.70
C ALA A 86 -33.08 -14.21 0.77
N LYS A 87 -33.07 -13.64 2.00
CA LYS A 87 -32.80 -12.20 2.23
C LYS A 87 -31.31 -11.87 2.29
N ASP A 88 -30.50 -12.77 2.84
CA ASP A 88 -29.10 -12.52 3.16
C ASP A 88 -28.19 -13.66 2.66
N ILE A 89 -27.24 -13.29 1.79
CA ILE A 89 -26.24 -14.22 1.25
C ILE A 89 -25.32 -14.80 2.32
N THR A 90 -25.12 -14.12 3.45
CA THR A 90 -24.30 -14.64 4.54
C THR A 90 -25.02 -15.75 5.29
N VAL A 91 -26.36 -15.67 5.41
CA VAL A 91 -27.17 -16.71 6.03
C VAL A 91 -27.15 -17.98 5.18
N ILE A 92 -27.44 -17.88 3.87
CA ILE A 92 -27.37 -19.07 3.01
C ILE A 92 -25.95 -19.68 3.02
N THR A 93 -24.90 -18.86 3.03
CA THR A 93 -23.52 -19.34 3.09
C THR A 93 -23.27 -20.15 4.37
N ASN A 94 -23.72 -19.68 5.53
CA ASN A 94 -23.60 -20.39 6.81
C ASN A 94 -24.39 -21.70 6.81
N LEU A 95 -25.59 -21.71 6.23
CA LEU A 95 -26.43 -22.91 6.14
C LEU A 95 -25.90 -23.94 5.13
N LEU A 96 -25.22 -23.50 4.07
CA LEU A 96 -24.50 -24.42 3.17
C LEU A 96 -23.39 -25.20 3.87
N GLU A 97 -22.84 -24.68 4.96
CA GLU A 97 -21.78 -25.30 5.75
C GLU A 97 -22.34 -26.15 6.91
N ALA A 98 -23.66 -26.24 7.04
CA ALA A 98 -24.32 -26.92 8.13
C ALA A 98 -23.91 -28.40 8.23
N ARG A 99 -23.51 -28.81 9.45
CA ARG A 99 -23.13 -30.16 9.82
C ARG A 99 -23.88 -30.57 11.07
N GLN A 100 -24.67 -31.63 10.99
CA GLN A 100 -25.40 -32.15 12.15
C GLN A 100 -24.44 -32.66 13.23
N LEU A 101 -24.66 -32.27 14.46
CA LEU A 101 -23.99 -32.79 15.65
C LEU A 101 -24.75 -33.95 16.27
N THR A 102 -26.06 -33.76 16.51
CA THR A 102 -26.96 -34.75 17.10
C THR A 102 -28.41 -34.40 16.82
N GLY A 103 -29.38 -35.25 17.23
CA GLY A 103 -30.81 -35.04 17.06
C GLY A 103 -31.40 -35.64 15.75
N ASP A 104 -32.59 -35.22 15.35
CA ASP A 104 -33.35 -35.79 14.22
C ASP A 104 -32.65 -35.54 12.86
N PRO A 105 -32.15 -36.60 12.17
CA PRO A 105 -31.41 -36.43 10.91
C PRO A 105 -32.31 -36.00 9.74
N ARG A 106 -33.62 -36.11 9.84
CA ARG A 106 -34.56 -35.70 8.79
C ARG A 106 -34.56 -34.19 8.64
N LEU A 107 -34.40 -33.42 9.74
CA LEU A 107 -34.47 -31.97 9.71
C LEU A 107 -33.35 -31.33 8.87
N ILE A 108 -32.14 -31.85 8.95
CA ILE A 108 -31.05 -31.31 8.13
C ILE A 108 -31.23 -31.63 6.65
N GLN A 109 -31.74 -32.80 6.33
CA GLN A 109 -32.06 -33.20 4.94
C GLN A 109 -33.18 -32.33 4.36
N GLU A 110 -34.26 -32.10 5.12
CA GLU A 110 -35.35 -31.22 4.73
C GLU A 110 -34.91 -29.77 4.57
N MET A 111 -34.05 -29.25 5.48
CA MET A 111 -33.46 -27.94 5.35
C MET A 111 -32.60 -27.83 4.08
N GLN A 112 -31.74 -28.82 3.81
CA GLN A 112 -30.93 -28.83 2.59
C GLN A 112 -31.78 -28.85 1.33
N ALA A 113 -32.88 -29.63 1.34
CA ALA A 113 -33.88 -29.69 0.26
C ALA A 113 -34.68 -28.37 0.09
N ALA A 114 -34.84 -27.58 1.17
CA ALA A 114 -35.47 -26.26 1.11
C ALA A 114 -34.51 -25.17 0.57
N LEU A 115 -33.19 -25.38 0.63
CA LEU A 115 -32.16 -24.44 0.25
C LEU A 115 -31.56 -24.72 -1.13
N THR A 116 -32.17 -25.56 -1.96
CA THR A 116 -31.65 -25.88 -3.30
C THR A 116 -31.63 -24.65 -4.23
N PRO A 117 -30.78 -24.65 -5.27
CA PRO A 117 -30.63 -23.50 -6.17
C PRO A 117 -31.88 -23.04 -6.91
N ASP A 118 -32.85 -23.92 -7.09
CA ASP A 118 -34.14 -23.63 -7.69
C ASP A 118 -35.11 -22.89 -6.75
N LYS A 119 -34.90 -22.96 -5.43
CA LYS A 119 -35.75 -22.33 -4.40
C LYS A 119 -35.14 -21.05 -3.82
N VAL A 120 -33.87 -21.08 -3.51
CA VAL A 120 -33.18 -19.97 -2.83
C VAL A 120 -31.87 -19.70 -3.54
N TRP A 121 -31.60 -18.47 -3.96
CA TRP A 121 -30.38 -18.05 -4.64
C TRP A 121 -30.01 -18.96 -5.83
N PRO A 122 -30.57 -18.77 -7.01
CA PRO A 122 -30.10 -19.44 -8.23
C PRO A 122 -28.60 -19.30 -8.40
N VAL A 123 -27.93 -20.32 -8.95
CA VAL A 123 -26.46 -20.39 -9.04
C VAL A 123 -25.82 -19.11 -9.56
N ARG A 124 -26.38 -18.53 -10.64
CA ARG A 124 -25.92 -17.29 -11.24
C ARG A 124 -26.00 -16.11 -10.24
N ALA A 125 -27.16 -15.92 -9.62
CA ALA A 125 -27.38 -14.83 -8.66
C ALA A 125 -26.45 -14.97 -7.44
N PHE A 126 -26.26 -16.20 -6.95
CA PHE A 126 -25.35 -16.49 -5.85
C PHE A 126 -23.89 -16.15 -6.22
N PHE A 127 -23.45 -16.54 -7.41
CA PHE A 127 -22.10 -16.26 -7.89
C PHE A 127 -21.85 -14.75 -8.02
N GLU A 128 -22.79 -14.02 -8.66
CA GLU A 128 -22.69 -12.57 -8.82
C GLU A 128 -22.65 -11.84 -7.46
N ALA A 129 -23.48 -12.26 -6.50
CA ALA A 129 -23.51 -11.70 -5.15
C ALA A 129 -22.22 -12.01 -4.37
N LYS A 130 -21.68 -13.23 -4.47
CA LYS A 130 -20.38 -13.59 -3.84
C LYS A 130 -19.21 -12.82 -4.44
N LYS A 131 -19.20 -12.58 -5.76
CA LYS A 131 -18.23 -11.69 -6.42
C LYS A 131 -18.32 -10.25 -5.90
N ALA A 132 -19.54 -9.73 -5.76
CA ALA A 132 -19.77 -8.39 -5.24
C ALA A 132 -19.33 -8.26 -3.77
N GLU A 133 -19.63 -9.27 -2.92
CA GLU A 133 -19.16 -9.36 -1.53
C GLU A 133 -17.63 -9.37 -1.45
N GLN A 134 -16.95 -10.20 -2.27
CA GLN A 134 -15.50 -10.25 -2.32
C GLN A 134 -14.90 -8.90 -2.75
N ALA A 135 -15.45 -8.25 -3.76
CA ALA A 135 -15.00 -6.93 -4.20
C ALA A 135 -15.19 -5.86 -3.11
N ALA A 136 -16.32 -5.89 -2.38
CA ALA A 136 -16.55 -4.99 -1.25
C ALA A 136 -15.56 -5.23 -0.10
N ARG A 137 -15.27 -6.49 0.20
CA ARG A 137 -14.27 -6.90 1.19
C ARG A 137 -12.87 -6.43 0.78
N TYR A 138 -12.46 -6.62 -0.47
CA TYR A 138 -11.14 -6.18 -0.96
C TYR A 138 -10.95 -4.67 -0.83
N ARG A 139 -11.97 -3.86 -1.19
CA ARG A 139 -11.91 -2.39 -0.99
C ARG A 139 -11.64 -1.99 0.46
N LYS A 140 -12.17 -2.73 1.46
CA LYS A 140 -11.89 -2.50 2.88
C LYS A 140 -10.41 -2.70 3.24
N TYR A 141 -9.68 -3.47 2.45
CA TYR A 141 -8.25 -3.74 2.61
C TYR A 141 -7.41 -3.07 1.52
N ASP A 142 -7.91 -1.98 0.90
CA ASP A 142 -7.26 -1.22 -0.16
C ASP A 142 -6.85 -2.07 -1.38
N ASP A 143 -7.66 -3.07 -1.69
CA ASP A 143 -7.47 -4.01 -2.81
C ASP A 143 -6.09 -4.72 -2.82
N THR A 144 -5.45 -4.85 -1.65
CA THR A 144 -4.14 -5.48 -1.54
C THR A 144 -4.01 -6.40 -0.32
N GLY A 145 -3.38 -7.55 -0.51
CA GLY A 145 -2.93 -8.45 0.56
C GLY A 145 -1.52 -8.11 1.08
N TYR A 146 -0.82 -7.13 0.48
CA TYR A 146 0.60 -6.84 0.74
C TYR A 146 0.82 -5.69 1.72
N LYS A 147 -0.19 -5.35 2.52
CA LYS A 147 0.01 -4.46 3.68
C LYS A 147 0.85 -5.14 4.73
N LEU A 148 1.71 -4.38 5.41
CA LEU A 148 2.63 -4.93 6.41
C LEU A 148 1.94 -5.53 7.64
N GLU A 149 0.68 -5.18 7.91
CA GLU A 149 -0.15 -5.79 8.97
C GLU A 149 -1.42 -6.40 8.39
N PRO A 150 -1.31 -7.54 7.67
CA PRO A 150 -2.43 -8.13 6.97
C PRO A 150 -3.42 -8.85 7.90
N ASN A 151 -4.66 -9.02 7.44
CA ASN A 151 -5.64 -9.90 8.07
C ASN A 151 -5.58 -11.28 7.39
N VAL A 152 -5.17 -12.31 8.13
CA VAL A 152 -4.95 -13.68 7.64
C VAL A 152 -6.22 -14.31 7.05
N LYS A 153 -7.40 -13.91 7.54
CA LYS A 153 -8.70 -14.44 7.13
C LYS A 153 -9.31 -13.64 5.98
N GLU A 154 -9.34 -12.30 6.10
CA GLU A 154 -10.20 -11.45 5.28
C GLU A 154 -9.45 -10.68 4.17
N SER A 155 -8.12 -10.48 4.27
CA SER A 155 -7.34 -9.80 3.22
C SER A 155 -7.34 -10.62 1.91
N PRO A 156 -7.11 -9.97 0.75
CA PRO A 156 -6.92 -10.69 -0.51
C PRO A 156 -5.87 -11.80 -0.40
N GLY A 157 -6.19 -13.00 -0.87
CA GLY A 157 -5.39 -14.22 -0.71
C GLY A 157 -5.51 -14.90 0.65
N GLY A 158 -6.35 -14.39 1.57
CA GLY A 158 -6.60 -15.00 2.86
C GLY A 158 -7.60 -16.18 2.81
N LEU A 159 -7.86 -16.77 3.97
CA LEU A 159 -8.75 -17.96 4.10
C LEU A 159 -10.14 -17.75 3.50
N ARG A 160 -10.67 -16.53 3.55
CA ARG A 160 -12.01 -16.22 3.01
C ARG A 160 -12.10 -16.42 1.49
N ASP A 161 -11.00 -16.28 0.77
CA ASP A 161 -10.97 -16.52 -0.68
C ASP A 161 -11.14 -18.00 -0.99
N ILE A 162 -10.47 -18.88 -0.23
CA ILE A 162 -10.64 -20.34 -0.33
C ILE A 162 -12.09 -20.73 -0.02
N HIS A 163 -12.67 -20.15 1.04
CA HIS A 163 -14.07 -20.40 1.40
C HIS A 163 -15.03 -19.93 0.28
N THR A 164 -14.76 -18.80 -0.35
CA THR A 164 -15.58 -18.28 -1.46
C THR A 164 -15.62 -19.27 -2.63
N VAL A 165 -14.46 -19.81 -3.01
CA VAL A 165 -14.37 -20.87 -4.03
C VAL A 165 -15.19 -22.10 -3.63
N ALA A 166 -15.06 -22.57 -2.38
CA ALA A 166 -15.79 -23.73 -1.88
C ALA A 166 -17.31 -23.51 -1.86
N TRP A 167 -17.78 -22.32 -1.49
CA TRP A 167 -19.21 -21.98 -1.49
C TRP A 167 -19.80 -21.93 -2.90
N VAL A 168 -19.09 -21.33 -3.85
CA VAL A 168 -19.50 -21.31 -5.26
C VAL A 168 -19.55 -22.74 -5.83
N ALA A 169 -18.53 -23.54 -5.54
CA ALA A 169 -18.49 -24.95 -5.96
C ALA A 169 -19.66 -25.75 -5.39
N ARG A 170 -19.94 -25.60 -4.09
CA ARG A 170 -21.06 -26.28 -3.42
C ARG A 170 -22.39 -25.86 -4.04
N ARG A 171 -22.54 -24.58 -4.36
CA ARG A 171 -23.77 -24.07 -4.99
C ARG A 171 -23.96 -24.59 -6.40
N GLN A 172 -22.88 -24.70 -7.18
CA GLN A 172 -22.90 -25.17 -8.58
C GLN A 172 -23.06 -26.70 -8.68
N PHE A 173 -22.34 -27.45 -7.83
CA PHE A 173 -22.18 -28.89 -8.00
C PHE A 173 -22.81 -29.75 -6.89
N GLY A 174 -23.37 -29.11 -5.85
CA GLY A 174 -23.88 -29.82 -4.66
C GLY A 174 -22.78 -30.28 -3.69
N SER A 175 -21.50 -30.22 -4.07
CA SER A 175 -20.36 -30.55 -3.26
C SER A 175 -19.27 -29.49 -3.41
N GLY A 176 -18.62 -29.09 -2.32
CA GLY A 176 -17.69 -27.96 -2.27
C GLY A 176 -16.31 -28.35 -1.74
N THR A 177 -15.91 -29.60 -1.80
CA THR A 177 -14.55 -29.97 -1.42
C THR A 177 -13.58 -29.71 -2.57
N LEU A 178 -12.32 -29.34 -2.25
CA LEU A 178 -11.28 -29.17 -3.26
C LEU A 178 -11.01 -30.48 -4.03
N THR A 179 -11.22 -31.62 -3.37
CA THR A 179 -11.10 -32.94 -3.98
C THR A 179 -12.15 -33.15 -5.08
N ASP A 180 -13.41 -32.79 -4.82
CA ASP A 180 -14.48 -32.90 -5.81
C ASP A 180 -14.24 -31.98 -7.01
N LEU A 181 -13.72 -30.79 -6.79
CA LEU A 181 -13.33 -29.87 -7.88
C LEU A 181 -12.23 -30.47 -8.77
N ARG A 182 -11.27 -31.18 -8.16
CA ARG A 182 -10.24 -31.89 -8.91
C ARG A 182 -10.83 -33.05 -9.73
N GLU A 183 -11.69 -33.86 -9.14
CA GLU A 183 -12.35 -34.98 -9.83
C GLU A 183 -13.22 -34.52 -11.01
N ARG A 184 -13.78 -33.33 -10.91
CA ARG A 184 -14.56 -32.71 -11.99
C ARG A 184 -13.71 -31.92 -13.01
N GLY A 185 -12.38 -31.90 -12.86
CA GLY A 185 -11.47 -31.22 -13.76
C GLY A 185 -11.40 -29.68 -13.60
N PHE A 186 -12.04 -29.11 -12.58
CA PHE A 186 -11.93 -27.69 -12.26
C PHE A 186 -10.58 -27.33 -11.64
N LEU A 187 -9.96 -28.28 -10.92
CA LEU A 187 -8.62 -28.17 -10.36
C LEU A 187 -7.70 -29.24 -10.94
N THR A 188 -6.49 -28.86 -11.27
CA THR A 188 -5.41 -29.81 -11.46
C THR A 188 -4.93 -30.34 -10.10
N LYS A 189 -4.20 -31.46 -10.10
CA LYS A 189 -3.60 -32.00 -8.87
C LYS A 189 -2.69 -30.95 -8.21
N GLN A 190 -1.83 -30.29 -8.99
CA GLN A 190 -0.90 -29.29 -8.49
C GLN A 190 -1.63 -28.10 -7.86
N GLU A 191 -2.66 -27.54 -8.51
CA GLU A 191 -3.49 -26.44 -7.96
C GLU A 191 -4.17 -26.84 -6.65
N CYS A 192 -4.66 -28.08 -6.57
CA CYS A 192 -5.28 -28.64 -5.36
C CYS A 192 -4.25 -28.73 -4.21
N ASP A 193 -3.07 -29.28 -4.50
CA ASP A 193 -1.98 -29.42 -3.51
C ASP A 193 -1.52 -28.03 -3.01
N GLU A 194 -1.42 -27.03 -3.89
CA GLU A 194 -1.08 -25.64 -3.53
C GLU A 194 -2.14 -24.99 -2.65
N LEU A 195 -3.43 -25.20 -2.94
CA LEU A 195 -4.54 -24.68 -2.12
C LEU A 195 -4.53 -25.30 -0.72
N PHE A 196 -4.36 -26.62 -0.61
CA PHE A 196 -4.28 -27.28 0.69
C PHE A 196 -3.07 -26.84 1.50
N ALA A 197 -1.89 -26.74 0.89
CA ALA A 197 -0.69 -26.29 1.57
C ALA A 197 -0.83 -24.84 2.05
N GLY A 198 -1.42 -23.96 1.22
CA GLY A 198 -1.67 -22.57 1.60
C GLY A 198 -2.71 -22.44 2.71
N GLN A 199 -3.78 -23.22 2.67
CA GLN A 199 -4.81 -23.26 3.71
C GLN A 199 -4.23 -23.73 5.05
N ASP A 200 -3.46 -24.82 5.07
CA ASP A 200 -2.78 -25.35 6.26
C ASP A 200 -1.85 -24.27 6.86
N PHE A 201 -1.03 -23.65 6.02
CA PHE A 201 -0.13 -22.59 6.46
C PHE A 201 -0.89 -21.43 7.12
N LEU A 202 -1.97 -20.93 6.50
CA LEU A 202 -2.76 -19.82 7.06
C LEU A 202 -3.50 -20.25 8.34
N TRP A 203 -3.97 -21.49 8.46
CA TRP A 203 -4.55 -22.02 9.70
C TRP A 203 -3.51 -22.04 10.83
N ARG A 204 -2.30 -22.50 10.56
CA ARG A 204 -1.21 -22.51 11.55
C ARG A 204 -0.84 -21.12 12.01
N VAL A 205 -0.76 -20.14 11.08
CA VAL A 205 -0.51 -18.73 11.41
C VAL A 205 -1.63 -18.18 12.30
N ARG A 206 -2.88 -18.44 11.94
CA ARG A 206 -4.04 -17.98 12.69
C ARG A 206 -4.13 -18.64 14.07
N PHE A 207 -3.82 -19.93 14.16
CA PHE A 207 -3.73 -20.67 15.43
C PHE A 207 -2.67 -20.03 16.34
N ALA A 208 -1.47 -19.79 15.83
CA ALA A 208 -0.41 -19.13 16.58
C ALA A 208 -0.82 -17.75 17.08
N LEU A 209 -1.50 -16.95 16.25
CA LEU A 209 -2.02 -15.64 16.66
C LEU A 209 -3.00 -15.73 17.84
N HIS A 210 -3.95 -16.67 17.79
CA HIS A 210 -4.92 -16.88 18.87
C HIS A 210 -4.22 -17.31 20.16
N MET A 211 -3.22 -18.20 20.08
CA MET A 211 -2.45 -18.65 21.24
C MET A 211 -1.61 -17.53 21.87
N ILE A 212 -0.91 -16.72 21.05
CA ILE A 212 -0.07 -15.63 21.51
C ILE A 212 -0.89 -14.53 22.19
N THR A 213 -2.09 -14.25 21.63
CA THR A 213 -2.92 -13.13 22.09
C THR A 213 -3.92 -13.52 23.16
N GLY A 214 -4.16 -14.82 23.38
CA GLY A 214 -5.19 -15.32 24.32
C GLY A 214 -6.62 -14.92 23.92
N ARG A 215 -6.84 -14.55 22.67
CA ARG A 215 -8.14 -14.11 22.13
C ARG A 215 -8.22 -14.34 20.64
N ARG A 216 -9.41 -14.20 20.09
CA ARG A 216 -9.62 -14.16 18.64
C ARG A 216 -8.87 -12.97 18.03
N GLN A 217 -7.86 -13.25 17.20
CA GLN A 217 -7.05 -12.26 16.50
C GLN A 217 -6.70 -12.77 15.10
N ASP A 218 -7.17 -12.06 14.10
CA ASP A 218 -6.93 -12.42 12.69
C ASP A 218 -5.96 -11.44 12.01
N ARG A 219 -5.58 -10.34 12.67
CA ARG A 219 -4.64 -9.35 12.13
C ARG A 219 -3.23 -9.64 12.62
N LEU A 220 -2.31 -9.83 11.68
CA LEU A 220 -0.90 -10.11 11.92
C LEU A 220 -0.15 -8.80 12.12
N LEU A 221 -0.28 -8.21 13.32
CA LEU A 221 0.38 -6.96 13.72
C LEU A 221 1.89 -7.15 13.84
N PHE A 222 2.68 -6.07 13.71
CA PHE A 222 4.14 -6.12 13.82
C PHE A 222 4.63 -6.87 15.08
N ASP A 223 4.06 -6.57 16.24
CA ASP A 223 4.43 -7.21 17.52
C ASP A 223 4.18 -8.73 17.53
N HIS A 224 3.22 -9.19 16.73
CA HIS A 224 2.88 -10.61 16.63
C HIS A 224 3.73 -11.33 15.57
N GLN A 225 4.17 -10.62 14.51
CA GLN A 225 4.96 -11.20 13.43
C GLN A 225 6.27 -11.81 13.93
N ILE A 226 6.97 -11.12 14.86
CA ILE A 226 8.20 -11.60 15.47
C ILE A 226 7.95 -12.94 16.18
N LYS A 227 6.98 -12.97 17.10
CA LYS A 227 6.64 -14.16 17.90
C LYS A 227 6.16 -15.32 17.04
N VAL A 228 5.36 -15.04 15.99
CA VAL A 228 4.90 -16.07 15.05
C VAL A 228 6.10 -16.61 14.26
N GLY A 229 7.00 -15.74 13.78
CA GLY A 229 8.22 -16.14 13.09
C GLY A 229 9.09 -17.07 13.93
N GLU A 230 9.29 -16.76 15.21
CA GLU A 230 10.00 -17.60 16.17
C GLU A 230 9.33 -18.99 16.36
N LEU A 231 7.98 -19.01 16.51
CA LEU A 231 7.22 -20.25 16.62
C LEU A 231 7.31 -21.13 15.36
N PHE A 232 7.50 -20.52 14.20
CA PHE A 232 7.72 -21.21 12.93
C PHE A 232 9.18 -21.63 12.73
N GLY A 233 10.07 -21.34 13.69
CA GLY A 233 11.47 -21.77 13.69
C GLY A 233 12.42 -20.90 12.87
N TYR A 234 11.99 -19.68 12.51
CA TYR A 234 12.88 -18.73 11.83
C TYR A 234 13.86 -18.10 12.81
N ILE A 235 15.10 -17.92 12.35
CA ILE A 235 16.19 -17.27 13.08
C ILE A 235 16.81 -16.18 12.20
N ASP A 236 17.35 -15.14 12.83
CA ASP A 236 18.09 -14.10 12.12
C ASP A 236 19.31 -14.69 11.43
N ASN A 237 19.60 -14.18 10.24
CA ASN A 237 20.82 -14.50 9.49
C ASN A 237 21.49 -13.22 9.01
N ASP A 238 22.69 -13.34 8.41
CA ASP A 238 23.51 -12.20 7.96
C ASP A 238 22.82 -11.25 6.96
N ARG A 239 21.68 -11.66 6.39
CA ARG A 239 20.99 -10.91 5.33
C ARG A 239 19.61 -10.42 5.75
N ASN A 240 18.85 -11.25 6.46
CA ASN A 240 17.44 -10.98 6.77
C ASN A 240 17.11 -11.37 8.21
N ARG A 241 16.26 -10.60 8.84
CA ARG A 241 15.69 -10.93 10.16
C ARG A 241 14.74 -12.14 10.06
N ALA A 242 14.58 -12.87 11.12
CA ALA A 242 13.63 -13.98 11.23
C ALA A 242 12.22 -13.58 10.79
N VAL A 243 11.76 -12.43 11.25
CA VAL A 243 10.45 -11.87 10.90
C VAL A 243 10.30 -11.59 9.40
N GLU A 244 11.34 -11.10 8.74
CA GLU A 244 11.33 -10.82 7.30
C GLU A 244 11.26 -12.11 6.48
N GLN A 245 11.99 -13.15 6.89
CA GLN A 245 11.96 -14.49 6.27
C GLN A 245 10.58 -15.13 6.39
N PHE A 246 9.97 -15.09 7.59
CA PHE A 246 8.62 -15.59 7.83
C PHE A 246 7.58 -14.82 7.00
N MET A 247 7.63 -13.48 7.02
CA MET A 247 6.69 -12.67 6.27
C MET A 247 6.85 -12.81 4.77
N GLN A 248 8.06 -13.07 4.27
CA GLN A 248 8.26 -13.37 2.84
C GLN A 248 7.54 -14.66 2.44
N LEU A 249 7.61 -15.72 3.25
CA LEU A 249 6.81 -16.92 3.02
C LEU A 249 5.32 -16.61 3.05
N TYR A 250 4.86 -15.84 4.05
CA TYR A 250 3.47 -15.43 4.15
C TYR A 250 2.97 -14.73 2.87
N TYR A 251 3.68 -13.69 2.40
CA TYR A 251 3.27 -12.95 1.21
C TYR A 251 3.33 -13.77 -0.07
N ARG A 252 4.30 -14.67 -0.20
CA ARG A 252 4.34 -15.63 -1.33
C ARG A 252 3.16 -16.60 -1.32
N THR A 253 2.77 -17.06 -0.15
CA THR A 253 1.61 -17.94 0.02
C THR A 253 0.31 -17.24 -0.36
N ILE A 254 0.04 -16.05 0.19
CA ILE A 254 -1.19 -15.31 -0.15
C ILE A 254 -1.23 -14.90 -1.62
N LYS A 255 -0.08 -14.65 -2.25
CA LYS A 255 0.02 -14.37 -3.68
C LYS A 255 -0.41 -15.57 -4.52
N SER A 256 0.08 -16.77 -4.20
CA SER A 256 -0.32 -18.00 -4.88
C SER A 256 -1.83 -18.25 -4.70
N LEU A 257 -2.33 -18.15 -3.47
CA LEU A 257 -3.75 -18.32 -3.17
C LEU A 257 -4.65 -17.30 -3.88
N SER A 258 -4.25 -16.03 -3.92
CA SER A 258 -4.98 -14.99 -4.65
C SER A 258 -5.03 -15.28 -6.15
N CYS A 259 -3.92 -15.75 -6.73
CA CYS A 259 -3.86 -16.12 -8.13
C CYS A 259 -4.78 -17.30 -8.47
N LEU A 260 -4.76 -18.34 -7.62
CA LEU A 260 -5.63 -19.50 -7.79
C LEU A 260 -7.11 -19.14 -7.58
N ASN A 261 -7.43 -18.27 -6.62
CA ASN A 261 -8.79 -17.76 -6.42
C ASN A 261 -9.31 -17.04 -7.68
N ASP A 262 -8.51 -16.15 -8.26
CA ASP A 262 -8.90 -15.44 -9.48
C ASP A 262 -9.13 -16.40 -10.65
N LEU A 263 -8.23 -17.39 -10.82
CA LEU A 263 -8.36 -18.43 -11.84
C LEU A 263 -9.66 -19.24 -11.67
N LEU A 264 -9.93 -19.68 -10.46
CA LEU A 264 -11.10 -20.53 -10.19
C LEU A 264 -12.41 -19.75 -10.32
N LEU A 265 -12.45 -18.52 -9.82
CA LEU A 265 -13.65 -17.69 -9.99
C LEU A 265 -13.90 -17.36 -11.47
N GLN A 266 -12.87 -17.21 -12.28
CA GLN A 266 -13.02 -17.01 -13.72
C GLN A 266 -13.51 -18.30 -14.41
N LEU A 267 -13.01 -19.48 -14.02
CA LEU A 267 -13.53 -20.76 -14.51
C LEU A 267 -15.00 -20.96 -14.14
N PHE A 268 -15.40 -20.61 -12.91
CA PHE A 268 -16.80 -20.62 -12.51
C PHE A 268 -17.63 -19.62 -13.31
N GLU A 269 -17.12 -18.42 -13.54
CA GLU A 269 -17.80 -17.41 -14.35
C GLU A 269 -18.10 -17.94 -15.76
N GLU A 270 -17.10 -18.53 -16.40
CA GLU A 270 -17.22 -19.13 -17.74
C GLU A 270 -18.25 -20.31 -17.73
N ALA A 271 -18.27 -21.13 -16.66
CA ALA A 271 -19.18 -22.26 -16.55
C ALA A 271 -20.62 -21.86 -16.18
N ILE A 272 -20.80 -20.85 -15.31
CA ILE A 272 -22.12 -20.46 -14.78
C ILE A 272 -22.83 -19.47 -15.68
N LEU A 273 -22.10 -18.47 -16.21
CA LEU A 273 -22.69 -17.41 -17.02
C LEU A 273 -22.92 -17.83 -18.48
N GLY A 274 -22.28 -18.89 -18.88
CA GLY A 274 -22.54 -19.68 -20.08
C GLY A 274 -22.44 -18.98 -21.42
N SER A 275 -22.17 -19.76 -22.42
CA SER A 275 -22.17 -19.54 -23.86
C SER A 275 -20.88 -18.98 -24.44
N ASP A 276 -19.76 -19.66 -24.19
CA ASP A 276 -18.57 -19.52 -25.03
C ASP A 276 -18.87 -19.69 -26.52
N GLU A 277 -19.87 -20.49 -26.88
CA GLU A 277 -20.30 -20.72 -28.24
C GLU A 277 -20.85 -19.47 -28.94
N LEU A 278 -21.38 -18.49 -28.18
CA LEU A 278 -21.92 -17.23 -28.73
C LEU A 278 -20.86 -16.10 -28.78
N LEU A 279 -19.70 -16.25 -28.16
CA LEU A 279 -18.68 -15.23 -28.18
C LEU A 279 -17.90 -15.24 -29.49
N GLN A 280 -17.92 -14.11 -30.19
CA GLN A 280 -17.17 -13.94 -31.44
C GLN A 280 -15.67 -14.13 -31.21
N VAL A 281 -15.08 -15.04 -31.99
CA VAL A 281 -13.63 -15.28 -32.03
C VAL A 281 -13.03 -14.51 -33.19
N SER A 282 -11.93 -13.80 -32.91
CA SER A 282 -11.16 -13.11 -33.94
C SER A 282 -9.66 -13.27 -33.71
N PRO A 283 -8.85 -13.60 -34.71
CA PRO A 283 -7.41 -13.76 -34.57
C PRO A 283 -6.76 -12.41 -34.24
N LEU A 284 -5.79 -12.43 -33.32
CA LEU A 284 -4.87 -11.30 -33.09
C LEU A 284 -3.55 -11.54 -33.80
N ASN A 285 -3.04 -12.76 -33.75
CA ASN A 285 -1.90 -13.25 -34.54
C ASN A 285 -1.91 -14.79 -34.61
N ALA A 286 -0.81 -15.41 -35.08
CA ALA A 286 -0.73 -16.87 -35.23
C ALA A 286 -0.79 -17.66 -33.88
N ARG A 287 -0.64 -17.01 -32.74
CA ARG A 287 -0.57 -17.62 -31.41
C ARG A 287 -1.74 -17.26 -30.48
N PHE A 288 -2.34 -16.12 -30.74
CA PHE A 288 -3.39 -15.56 -29.86
C PHE A 288 -4.59 -15.10 -30.66
N GLN A 289 -5.73 -15.28 -30.04
CA GLN A 289 -7.01 -14.81 -30.56
C GLN A 289 -7.80 -14.09 -29.47
N ARG A 290 -8.74 -13.29 -29.88
CA ARG A 290 -9.72 -12.65 -29.00
C ARG A 290 -10.98 -13.50 -28.97
N ARG A 291 -11.51 -13.76 -27.75
CA ARG A 291 -12.86 -14.30 -27.57
C ARG A 291 -13.62 -13.35 -26.63
N GLY A 292 -14.64 -12.69 -27.16
CA GLY A 292 -15.34 -11.63 -26.42
C GLY A 292 -14.40 -10.50 -26.03
N GLN A 293 -14.22 -10.27 -24.72
CA GLN A 293 -13.32 -9.24 -24.18
C GLN A 293 -11.99 -9.81 -23.62
N TYR A 294 -11.70 -11.08 -23.87
CA TYR A 294 -10.53 -11.77 -23.35
C TYR A 294 -9.59 -12.21 -24.47
N ILE A 295 -8.29 -12.26 -24.14
CA ILE A 295 -7.29 -12.89 -24.99
C ILE A 295 -7.14 -14.36 -24.60
N GLU A 296 -7.00 -15.22 -25.59
CA GLU A 296 -6.71 -16.63 -25.38
C GLU A 296 -5.65 -17.14 -26.36
N ALA A 297 -4.90 -18.18 -25.96
CA ALA A 297 -4.02 -18.91 -26.82
C ALA A 297 -4.83 -19.75 -27.81
N VAL A 298 -4.35 -19.91 -29.03
CA VAL A 298 -5.04 -20.67 -30.08
C VAL A 298 -5.07 -22.18 -29.80
N ASP A 299 -4.09 -22.68 -29.02
CA ASP A 299 -4.01 -24.07 -28.56
C ASP A 299 -3.12 -24.21 -27.31
N ASP A 300 -3.13 -25.39 -26.69
CA ASP A 300 -2.48 -25.69 -25.40
C ASP A 300 -0.94 -25.76 -25.44
N GLU A 301 -0.34 -25.76 -26.64
CA GLU A 301 1.12 -25.93 -26.84
C GLU A 301 1.81 -24.61 -27.23
N VAL A 302 1.08 -23.50 -27.30
CA VAL A 302 1.61 -22.19 -27.75
C VAL A 302 2.87 -21.82 -26.97
N PHE A 303 2.85 -21.86 -25.65
CA PHE A 303 3.99 -21.46 -24.82
C PHE A 303 5.15 -22.46 -24.85
N ARG A 304 4.88 -23.73 -25.10
CA ARG A 304 5.93 -24.75 -25.25
C ARG A 304 6.67 -24.59 -26.58
N ARG A 305 5.93 -24.29 -27.67
CA ARG A 305 6.54 -24.02 -28.98
C ARG A 305 7.23 -22.65 -29.04
N ALA A 306 6.71 -21.66 -28.32
CA ALA A 306 7.21 -20.30 -28.32
C ALA A 306 7.22 -19.72 -26.89
N PRO A 307 8.21 -20.08 -26.03
CA PRO A 307 8.23 -19.63 -24.64
C PRO A 307 8.26 -18.10 -24.47
N TRP A 308 8.84 -17.36 -25.39
CA TRP A 308 8.82 -15.90 -25.43
C TRP A 308 7.39 -15.32 -25.57
N ALA A 309 6.41 -16.11 -26.07
CA ALA A 309 5.00 -15.72 -26.14
C ALA A 309 4.38 -15.49 -24.75
N LEU A 310 5.02 -15.99 -23.67
CA LEU A 310 4.68 -15.63 -22.29
C LEU A 310 4.85 -14.14 -21.99
N LEU A 311 5.66 -13.41 -22.76
CA LEU A 311 5.75 -11.94 -22.71
C LEU A 311 4.83 -11.29 -23.75
N GLU A 312 4.71 -11.89 -24.94
CA GLU A 312 3.91 -11.36 -26.04
C GLU A 312 2.44 -11.14 -25.63
N ILE A 313 1.86 -12.05 -24.86
CA ILE A 313 0.46 -11.93 -24.44
C ILE A 313 0.19 -10.64 -23.63
N PHE A 314 1.14 -10.21 -22.82
CA PHE A 314 1.03 -8.95 -22.05
C PHE A 314 1.23 -7.72 -22.94
N HIS A 315 2.12 -7.81 -23.93
CA HIS A 315 2.27 -6.75 -24.93
C HIS A 315 1.00 -6.61 -25.79
N LEU A 316 0.39 -7.71 -26.22
CA LEU A 316 -0.90 -7.69 -26.93
C LEU A 316 -2.02 -7.05 -26.07
N LEU A 317 -2.05 -7.29 -24.76
CA LEU A 317 -2.98 -6.62 -23.86
C LEU A 317 -2.77 -5.09 -23.78
N GLN A 318 -1.56 -4.60 -24.04
CA GLN A 318 -1.30 -3.16 -24.16
C GLN A 318 -1.81 -2.59 -25.46
N LEU A 319 -1.55 -3.30 -26.56
CA LEU A 319 -1.95 -2.87 -27.91
C LEU A 319 -3.46 -2.92 -28.12
N HIS A 320 -4.17 -3.76 -27.34
CA HIS A 320 -5.62 -3.93 -27.44
C HIS A 320 -6.34 -3.52 -26.14
N PRO A 321 -6.54 -2.21 -25.86
CA PRO A 321 -7.08 -1.72 -24.59
C PRO A 321 -8.54 -2.15 -24.32
N LYS A 322 -9.26 -2.65 -25.32
CA LYS A 322 -10.61 -3.23 -25.20
C LYS A 322 -10.57 -4.63 -24.57
N LEU A 323 -9.40 -5.27 -24.47
CA LEU A 323 -9.24 -6.54 -23.79
C LEU A 323 -9.19 -6.32 -22.27
N GLU A 324 -10.09 -6.97 -21.56
CA GLU A 324 -10.18 -6.85 -20.11
C GLU A 324 -9.21 -7.79 -19.38
N GLY A 325 -8.91 -8.96 -19.98
CA GLY A 325 -8.10 -9.97 -19.33
C GLY A 325 -7.64 -11.11 -20.24
N ILE A 326 -7.12 -12.13 -19.58
CA ILE A 326 -6.69 -13.40 -20.15
C ILE A 326 -7.71 -14.45 -19.76
N ARG A 327 -8.14 -15.31 -20.68
CA ARG A 327 -9.06 -16.41 -20.37
C ARG A 327 -8.46 -17.39 -19.37
N ALA A 328 -9.32 -18.00 -18.56
CA ALA A 328 -8.93 -18.89 -17.47
C ALA A 328 -8.03 -20.05 -17.95
N GLN A 329 -8.37 -20.70 -19.06
CA GLN A 329 -7.55 -21.79 -19.60
C GLN A 329 -6.15 -21.30 -20.03
N THR A 330 -6.06 -20.16 -20.68
CA THR A 330 -4.78 -19.55 -21.08
C THR A 330 -3.98 -19.09 -19.84
N LEU A 331 -4.65 -18.55 -18.82
CA LEU A 331 -4.02 -18.21 -17.54
C LEU A 331 -3.42 -19.45 -16.88
N ARG A 332 -4.15 -20.57 -16.85
CA ARG A 332 -3.63 -21.86 -16.35
C ARG A 332 -2.39 -22.31 -17.11
N MET A 333 -2.38 -22.15 -18.43
CA MET A 333 -1.20 -22.43 -19.25
C MET A 333 -0.01 -21.51 -18.88
N ILE A 334 -0.24 -20.21 -18.67
CA ILE A 334 0.79 -19.27 -18.21
C ILE A 334 1.38 -19.72 -16.87
N LEU A 335 0.56 -20.08 -15.90
CA LEU A 335 1.00 -20.55 -14.60
C LEU A 335 1.85 -21.83 -14.73
N ARG A 336 1.39 -22.81 -15.52
CA ARG A 336 2.09 -24.06 -15.81
C ARG A 336 3.44 -23.83 -16.50
N ASP A 337 3.42 -23.04 -17.56
CA ASP A 337 4.52 -22.91 -18.51
C ASP A 337 5.47 -21.73 -18.20
N SER A 338 5.14 -20.87 -17.23
CA SER A 338 6.04 -19.78 -16.79
C SER A 338 7.45 -20.27 -16.42
N ARG A 339 7.60 -21.54 -16.01
CA ARG A 339 8.90 -22.20 -15.76
C ARG A 339 9.80 -22.30 -16.98
N LEU A 340 9.25 -22.16 -18.19
CA LEU A 340 9.99 -22.14 -19.46
C LEU A 340 10.79 -20.85 -19.66
N LEU A 341 10.54 -19.81 -18.85
CA LEU A 341 11.33 -18.57 -18.86
C LEU A 341 12.71 -18.77 -18.23
N ASP A 342 13.52 -19.55 -18.88
CA ASP A 342 14.89 -19.86 -18.50
C ASP A 342 15.91 -18.86 -19.09
N ASP A 343 17.21 -19.12 -18.92
CA ASP A 343 18.30 -18.30 -19.45
C ASP A 343 18.30 -18.25 -20.98
N GLY A 344 17.83 -19.31 -21.66
CA GLY A 344 17.67 -19.33 -23.12
C GLY A 344 16.66 -18.29 -23.59
N VAL A 345 15.50 -18.28 -22.97
CA VAL A 345 14.43 -17.30 -23.30
C VAL A 345 14.84 -15.89 -22.93
N ARG A 346 15.51 -15.68 -21.80
CA ARG A 346 16.03 -14.36 -21.41
C ARG A 346 17.05 -13.79 -22.39
N ARG A 347 17.77 -14.67 -23.13
CA ARG A 347 18.70 -14.27 -24.20
C ARG A 347 18.03 -14.16 -25.58
N ASP A 348 16.80 -14.63 -25.73
CA ASP A 348 16.07 -14.55 -27.00
C ASP A 348 15.75 -13.09 -27.35
N VAL A 349 16.19 -12.64 -28.51
CA VAL A 349 16.01 -11.26 -28.99
C VAL A 349 14.53 -10.88 -29.02
N ARG A 350 13.62 -11.83 -29.31
CA ARG A 350 12.16 -11.60 -29.34
C ARG A 350 11.63 -11.28 -27.95
N ALA A 351 12.06 -12.05 -26.94
CA ALA A 351 11.68 -11.81 -25.54
C ALA A 351 12.19 -10.45 -25.07
N ARG A 352 13.45 -10.14 -25.35
CA ARG A 352 14.08 -8.86 -24.98
C ARG A 352 13.38 -7.67 -25.64
N SER A 353 13.12 -7.75 -26.93
CA SER A 353 12.41 -6.70 -27.69
C SER A 353 11.00 -6.48 -27.14
N LEU A 354 10.23 -7.55 -26.91
CA LEU A 354 8.87 -7.47 -26.37
C LEU A 354 8.86 -6.81 -24.98
N PHE A 355 9.81 -7.15 -24.12
CA PHE A 355 9.88 -6.57 -22.79
C PHE A 355 10.15 -5.06 -22.84
N ILE A 356 11.10 -4.61 -23.65
CA ILE A 356 11.40 -3.16 -23.83
C ILE A 356 10.26 -2.43 -24.51
N GLU A 357 9.61 -3.02 -25.52
CA GLU A 357 8.46 -2.40 -26.17
C GLU A 357 7.29 -2.16 -25.21
N MET A 358 7.08 -3.01 -24.20
CA MET A 358 6.09 -2.74 -23.15
C MET A 358 6.38 -1.43 -22.40
N PHE A 359 7.66 -1.09 -22.17
CA PHE A 359 8.07 0.16 -21.50
C PHE A 359 7.93 1.38 -22.44
N ARG A 360 8.26 1.24 -23.72
CA ARG A 360 8.12 2.29 -24.73
C ARG A 360 6.66 2.64 -25.02
N GLU A 361 5.80 1.64 -25.16
CA GLU A 361 4.35 1.86 -25.31
C GLU A 361 3.79 2.56 -24.07
N GLY A 362 4.25 2.20 -22.89
CA GLY A 362 3.87 2.79 -21.60
C GLY A 362 2.39 2.64 -21.25
N ARG A 363 1.46 2.66 -22.20
CA ARG A 363 0.02 2.48 -21.95
C ARG A 363 -0.23 1.10 -21.33
N GLY A 364 -0.93 1.06 -20.18
CA GLY A 364 -1.21 -0.21 -19.50
C GLY A 364 0.00 -0.91 -18.88
N LEU A 365 1.22 -0.33 -18.95
CA LEU A 365 2.45 -0.90 -18.42
C LEU A 365 2.29 -1.39 -16.96
N THR A 366 1.84 -0.51 -16.07
CA THR A 366 1.67 -0.85 -14.65
C THR A 366 0.71 -2.02 -14.43
N ARG A 367 -0.43 -2.02 -15.15
CA ARG A 367 -1.41 -3.11 -15.07
C ARG A 367 -0.79 -4.44 -15.50
N ASN A 368 0.01 -4.44 -16.56
CA ASN A 368 0.64 -5.64 -17.07
C ASN A 368 1.80 -6.12 -16.21
N LEU A 369 2.66 -5.23 -15.71
CA LEU A 369 3.71 -5.62 -14.77
C LEU A 369 3.12 -6.24 -13.49
N ARG A 370 2.01 -5.70 -12.97
CA ARG A 370 1.29 -6.31 -11.85
C ARG A 370 0.71 -7.68 -12.18
N ARG A 371 0.13 -7.85 -13.39
CA ARG A 371 -0.34 -9.17 -13.86
C ARG A 371 0.83 -10.15 -14.00
N MET A 372 1.93 -9.73 -14.62
CA MET A 372 3.14 -10.54 -14.74
C MET A 372 3.71 -10.91 -13.36
N ASN A 373 3.72 -9.97 -12.40
CA ASN A 373 4.11 -10.26 -11.02
C ASN A 373 3.15 -11.28 -10.40
N ARG A 374 1.84 -11.06 -10.47
CA ARG A 374 0.82 -11.95 -9.93
C ARG A 374 0.95 -13.38 -10.46
N TYR A 375 1.17 -13.53 -11.78
CA TYR A 375 1.26 -14.84 -12.44
C TYR A 375 2.67 -15.44 -12.42
N GLY A 376 3.61 -14.82 -11.72
CA GLY A 376 4.98 -15.33 -11.56
C GLY A 376 5.89 -15.14 -12.79
N VAL A 377 5.39 -14.55 -13.86
CA VAL A 377 6.12 -14.29 -15.11
C VAL A 377 7.24 -13.28 -14.90
N LEU A 378 6.96 -12.16 -14.20
CA LEU A 378 7.96 -11.10 -13.99
C LEU A 378 9.18 -11.59 -13.22
N GLY A 379 8.97 -12.29 -12.10
CA GLY A 379 10.07 -12.80 -11.28
C GLY A 379 10.88 -13.93 -11.93
N ARG A 380 10.28 -14.65 -12.91
CA ARG A 380 11.01 -15.67 -13.71
C ARG A 380 11.79 -15.02 -14.84
N TYR A 381 11.22 -14.01 -15.50
CA TYR A 381 11.94 -13.27 -16.54
C TYR A 381 13.06 -12.39 -15.97
N LEU A 382 12.82 -11.75 -14.82
CA LEU A 382 13.80 -10.98 -14.04
C LEU A 382 14.09 -11.69 -12.72
N PRO A 383 15.11 -12.57 -12.64
CA PRO A 383 15.42 -13.32 -11.42
C PRO A 383 15.74 -12.40 -10.21
N ALA A 384 16.31 -11.22 -10.45
CA ALA A 384 16.52 -10.20 -9.42
C ALA A 384 15.19 -9.76 -8.79
N PHE A 385 14.18 -9.47 -9.60
CA PHE A 385 12.82 -9.17 -9.13
C PHE A 385 12.20 -10.35 -8.37
N GLY A 386 12.44 -11.58 -8.83
CA GLY A 386 11.97 -12.80 -8.16
C GLY A 386 12.45 -12.94 -6.71
N LYS A 387 13.64 -12.39 -6.38
CA LYS A 387 14.19 -12.41 -5.01
C LYS A 387 13.44 -11.46 -4.07
N ILE A 388 12.99 -10.32 -4.57
CA ILE A 388 12.25 -9.32 -3.76
C ILE A 388 10.75 -9.60 -3.66
N VAL A 389 10.22 -10.58 -4.39
CA VAL A 389 8.79 -10.94 -4.30
C VAL A 389 8.43 -11.33 -2.87
N GLY A 390 7.49 -10.58 -2.30
CA GLY A 390 7.03 -10.74 -0.92
C GLY A 390 8.05 -10.33 0.14
N LEU A 391 9.20 -9.75 -0.23
CA LEU A 391 10.19 -9.25 0.71
C LEU A 391 9.63 -8.03 1.43
N MET A 392 9.65 -8.06 2.75
CA MET A 392 9.26 -6.97 3.63
C MET A 392 10.50 -6.35 4.26
N GLN A 393 10.55 -5.04 4.37
CA GLN A 393 11.47 -4.35 5.28
C GLN A 393 10.74 -4.10 6.60
N TYR A 394 11.34 -4.59 7.68
CA TYR A 394 10.78 -4.40 9.02
C TYR A 394 11.20 -3.03 9.56
N ASP A 395 10.51 -1.98 9.10
CA ASP A 395 10.70 -0.59 9.52
C ASP A 395 9.36 0.16 9.62
N LEU A 396 9.43 1.43 10.07
CA LEU A 396 8.25 2.28 10.30
C LEU A 396 7.79 3.06 9.05
N PHE A 397 8.59 3.09 8.00
CA PHE A 397 8.38 3.99 6.88
C PHE A 397 7.64 3.32 5.73
N HIS A 398 7.96 2.06 5.44
CA HIS A 398 7.33 1.32 4.35
C HIS A 398 5.94 0.80 4.76
N THR A 399 5.04 0.77 3.80
CA THR A 399 3.66 0.24 3.99
C THR A 399 3.38 -0.99 3.14
N LEU A 400 4.28 -1.33 2.21
CA LEU A 400 4.16 -2.38 1.21
C LEU A 400 5.42 -3.28 1.19
N THR A 401 5.28 -4.47 0.61
CA THR A 401 6.43 -5.30 0.23
C THR A 401 7.27 -4.65 -0.85
N VAL A 402 8.57 -4.99 -0.95
CA VAL A 402 9.51 -4.36 -1.88
C VAL A 402 9.06 -4.51 -3.34
N ASP A 403 8.55 -5.68 -3.75
CA ASP A 403 8.02 -5.90 -5.11
C ASP A 403 6.81 -5.01 -5.43
N GLU A 404 5.87 -4.86 -4.50
CA GLU A 404 4.72 -3.95 -4.68
C GLU A 404 5.17 -2.48 -4.65
N HIS A 405 6.08 -2.11 -3.74
CA HIS A 405 6.67 -0.76 -3.71
C HIS A 405 7.26 -0.38 -5.07
N VAL A 406 8.14 -1.21 -5.63
CA VAL A 406 8.74 -1.01 -6.95
C VAL A 406 7.68 -0.80 -8.03
N LEU A 407 6.63 -1.64 -8.05
CA LEU A 407 5.53 -1.48 -9.02
C LEU A 407 4.69 -0.22 -8.78
N TYR A 408 4.60 0.26 -7.52
CA TYR A 408 3.96 1.54 -7.22
C TYR A 408 4.80 2.73 -7.67
N VAL A 409 6.14 2.65 -7.57
CA VAL A 409 7.04 3.68 -8.12
C VAL A 409 6.87 3.79 -9.63
N VAL A 410 6.87 2.65 -10.36
CA VAL A 410 6.57 2.63 -11.81
C VAL A 410 5.17 3.21 -12.11
N ARG A 411 4.17 2.92 -11.27
CA ARG A 411 2.83 3.52 -11.41
C ARG A 411 2.87 5.03 -11.27
N ASN A 412 3.56 5.55 -10.26
CA ASN A 412 3.63 6.98 -9.99
C ASN A 412 4.35 7.72 -11.11
N THR A 413 5.50 7.19 -11.59
CA THR A 413 6.20 7.77 -12.75
C THR A 413 5.32 7.81 -14.00
N ARG A 414 4.49 6.77 -14.22
CA ARG A 414 3.52 6.75 -15.34
C ARG A 414 2.41 7.78 -15.16
N ARG A 415 1.94 8.03 -13.92
CA ARG A 415 0.87 9.01 -13.63
C ARG A 415 1.29 10.43 -13.97
N PHE A 416 2.55 10.79 -13.79
CA PHE A 416 3.07 12.12 -14.19
C PHE A 416 2.86 12.42 -15.67
N MET A 417 2.88 11.42 -16.55
CA MET A 417 2.60 11.58 -17.98
C MET A 417 1.11 11.75 -18.32
N MET A 418 0.21 11.50 -17.38
CA MET A 418 -1.23 11.45 -17.66
C MET A 418 -1.91 12.77 -17.29
N GLN A 419 -2.50 13.46 -18.27
CA GLN A 419 -3.20 14.74 -18.07
C GLN A 419 -4.24 14.72 -16.93
N ARG A 420 -4.96 13.61 -16.76
CA ARG A 420 -5.98 13.47 -15.68
C ARG A 420 -5.40 13.46 -14.25
N PHE A 421 -4.09 13.41 -14.10
CA PHE A 421 -3.38 13.44 -12.82
C PHE A 421 -2.42 14.64 -12.72
N ALA A 422 -2.49 15.59 -13.68
CA ALA A 422 -1.64 16.76 -13.72
C ALA A 422 -1.73 17.60 -12.44
N ASP A 423 -2.93 17.71 -11.88
CA ASP A 423 -3.20 18.50 -10.67
C ASP A 423 -2.67 17.83 -9.38
N GLU A 424 -2.29 16.56 -9.43
CA GLU A 424 -1.72 15.88 -8.24
C GLU A 424 -0.28 16.33 -7.94
N LEU A 425 0.50 16.61 -8.97
CA LEU A 425 1.88 17.11 -8.92
C LEU A 425 2.15 17.95 -10.18
N PRO A 426 1.69 19.20 -10.21
CA PRO A 426 1.79 20.04 -11.41
C PRO A 426 3.21 20.19 -11.90
N PHE A 427 4.16 20.44 -11.00
CA PHE A 427 5.56 20.62 -11.38
C PHE A 427 6.19 19.32 -11.96
N ALA A 428 5.92 18.15 -11.38
CA ALA A 428 6.38 16.88 -11.93
C ALA A 428 5.75 16.60 -13.31
N HIS A 429 4.48 17.00 -13.51
CA HIS A 429 3.82 16.90 -14.81
C HIS A 429 4.50 17.76 -15.88
N GLU A 430 4.99 18.95 -15.53
CA GLU A 430 5.76 19.80 -16.45
C GLU A 430 7.18 19.25 -16.71
N VAL A 431 7.84 18.73 -15.67
CA VAL A 431 9.19 18.15 -15.82
C VAL A 431 9.17 16.93 -16.73
N VAL A 432 8.19 16.04 -16.57
CA VAL A 432 8.13 14.78 -17.33
C VAL A 432 7.95 14.99 -18.84
N LYS A 433 7.34 16.12 -19.25
CA LYS A 433 7.18 16.48 -20.69
C LYS A 433 8.51 16.74 -21.40
N ARG A 434 9.55 17.03 -20.63
CA ARG A 434 10.90 17.29 -21.17
C ARG A 434 11.72 16.03 -21.38
N LEU A 435 11.28 14.88 -20.85
CA LEU A 435 12.02 13.63 -20.98
C LEU A 435 12.00 13.12 -22.44
N PRO A 436 13.18 12.93 -23.07
CA PRO A 436 13.23 12.42 -24.44
C PRO A 436 12.85 10.94 -24.52
N LYS A 437 13.09 10.16 -23.44
CA LYS A 437 12.86 8.72 -23.35
C LYS A 437 12.25 8.35 -22.00
N PRO A 438 10.92 8.50 -21.82
CA PRO A 438 10.25 8.19 -20.55
C PRO A 438 10.44 6.75 -20.08
N GLU A 439 10.68 5.81 -21.01
CA GLU A 439 10.95 4.41 -20.68
C GLU A 439 12.18 4.22 -19.79
N LEU A 440 13.18 5.11 -19.84
CA LEU A 440 14.36 5.05 -18.99
C LEU A 440 14.01 5.38 -17.53
N LEU A 441 13.06 6.30 -17.31
CA LEU A 441 12.52 6.57 -15.98
C LEU A 441 11.79 5.35 -15.41
N TYR A 442 10.99 4.67 -16.24
CA TYR A 442 10.27 3.46 -15.80
C TYR A 442 11.21 2.31 -15.50
N LEU A 443 12.31 2.16 -16.26
CA LEU A 443 13.36 1.18 -15.97
C LEU A 443 14.11 1.55 -14.68
N GLY A 444 14.50 2.81 -14.48
CA GLY A 444 15.08 3.29 -13.23
C GLY A 444 14.17 2.98 -12.03
N ALA A 445 12.86 3.26 -12.17
CA ALA A 445 11.86 2.95 -11.15
C ALA A 445 11.71 1.44 -10.90
N LEU A 446 11.83 0.59 -11.92
CA LEU A 446 11.77 -0.86 -11.75
C LEU A 446 13.00 -1.41 -11.01
N PHE A 447 14.18 -0.84 -11.25
CA PHE A 447 15.44 -1.39 -10.76
C PHE A 447 15.94 -0.76 -9.44
N HIS A 448 15.44 0.42 -9.01
CA HIS A 448 16.03 1.20 -7.91
C HIS A 448 16.21 0.39 -6.60
N ASP A 449 15.27 -0.47 -6.27
CA ASP A 449 15.22 -1.29 -5.05
C ASP A 449 15.37 -2.80 -5.30
N MET A 450 15.65 -3.22 -6.54
CA MET A 450 15.64 -4.63 -6.92
C MET A 450 16.72 -5.47 -6.25
N ALA A 451 17.77 -4.84 -5.73
CA ALA A 451 18.85 -5.51 -5.04
C ALA A 451 18.71 -5.56 -3.50
N LYS A 452 17.61 -5.06 -2.94
CA LYS A 452 17.33 -5.14 -1.49
C LYS A 452 17.34 -6.59 -0.97
N GLY A 453 17.73 -6.77 0.30
CA GLY A 453 17.75 -8.08 0.95
C GLY A 453 18.88 -9.02 0.53
N ARG A 454 19.93 -8.51 -0.13
CA ARG A 454 21.06 -9.34 -0.60
C ARG A 454 22.35 -9.13 0.18
N GLY A 455 22.37 -8.17 1.12
CA GLY A 455 23.59 -7.69 1.79
C GLY A 455 24.37 -6.72 0.92
N GLY A 456 25.11 -5.81 1.56
CA GLY A 456 25.82 -4.72 0.87
C GLY A 456 24.92 -3.57 0.43
N ASP A 457 25.48 -2.62 -0.31
CA ASP A 457 24.73 -1.46 -0.82
C ASP A 457 23.84 -1.88 -2.01
N HIS A 458 22.52 -1.84 -1.80
CA HIS A 458 21.55 -2.22 -2.81
C HIS A 458 21.56 -1.29 -4.03
N SER A 459 21.95 -0.02 -3.84
CA SER A 459 22.01 0.98 -4.94
C SER A 459 23.14 0.65 -5.90
N GLU A 460 24.31 0.28 -5.39
CA GLU A 460 25.46 -0.13 -6.21
C GLU A 460 25.19 -1.47 -6.92
N LEU A 461 24.75 -2.48 -6.18
CA LEU A 461 24.40 -3.79 -6.75
C LEU A 461 23.29 -3.69 -7.82
N GLY A 462 22.27 -2.89 -7.53
CA GLY A 462 21.14 -2.66 -8.43
C GLY A 462 21.56 -1.91 -9.70
N ALA A 463 22.48 -0.94 -9.59
CA ALA A 463 22.99 -0.17 -10.73
C ALA A 463 23.72 -1.06 -11.74
N ASP A 464 24.58 -1.96 -11.28
CA ASP A 464 25.33 -2.87 -12.15
C ASP A 464 24.39 -3.86 -12.87
N GLU A 465 23.39 -4.38 -12.15
CA GLU A 465 22.35 -5.24 -12.75
C GLU A 465 21.50 -4.48 -13.77
N ALA A 466 21.08 -3.26 -13.45
CA ALA A 466 20.32 -2.41 -14.36
C ALA A 466 21.09 -2.09 -15.64
N LYS A 467 22.38 -1.77 -15.53
CA LYS A 467 23.27 -1.54 -16.69
C LYS A 467 23.35 -2.78 -17.57
N THR A 468 23.67 -3.92 -16.99
CA THR A 468 23.76 -5.19 -17.69
C THR A 468 22.44 -5.52 -18.40
N PHE A 469 21.32 -5.39 -17.70
CA PHE A 469 19.99 -5.61 -18.26
C PHE A 469 19.74 -4.69 -19.46
N CYS A 470 19.99 -3.38 -19.35
CA CYS A 470 19.77 -2.42 -20.42
C CYS A 470 20.57 -2.76 -21.69
N LEU A 471 21.86 -3.07 -21.53
CA LEU A 471 22.73 -3.46 -22.64
C LEU A 471 22.27 -4.77 -23.27
N ASP A 472 21.93 -5.77 -22.48
CA ASP A 472 21.40 -7.04 -22.92
C ASP A 472 20.09 -6.92 -23.71
N HIS A 473 19.28 -5.90 -23.42
CA HIS A 473 18.02 -5.60 -24.09
C HIS A 473 18.14 -4.59 -25.21
N GLY A 474 19.37 -4.30 -25.66
CA GLY A 474 19.65 -3.49 -26.85
C GLY A 474 19.49 -1.99 -26.67
N LEU A 475 19.54 -1.46 -25.44
CA LEU A 475 19.63 -0.04 -25.19
C LEU A 475 21.07 0.44 -25.47
N SER A 476 21.23 1.72 -25.83
CA SER A 476 22.55 2.32 -26.01
C SER A 476 23.35 2.35 -24.69
N HIS A 477 24.68 2.44 -24.79
CA HIS A 477 25.53 2.60 -23.62
C HIS A 477 25.13 3.84 -22.79
N ALA A 478 24.81 4.96 -23.44
CA ALA A 478 24.38 6.19 -22.76
C ALA A 478 23.06 6.00 -22.01
N ASP A 479 22.08 5.30 -22.61
CA ASP A 479 20.80 4.98 -21.95
C ASP A 479 21.02 4.04 -20.75
N ALA A 480 21.86 3.02 -20.92
CA ALA A 480 22.20 2.07 -19.85
C ALA A 480 22.93 2.75 -18.69
N ASP A 481 23.85 3.68 -18.99
CA ASP A 481 24.57 4.46 -17.99
C ASP A 481 23.62 5.42 -17.23
N LEU A 482 22.64 6.02 -17.91
CA LEU A 482 21.63 6.85 -17.27
C LEU A 482 20.76 6.04 -16.30
N VAL A 483 20.26 4.88 -16.72
CA VAL A 483 19.44 4.02 -15.85
C VAL A 483 20.26 3.53 -14.65
N ALA A 484 21.51 3.09 -14.85
CA ALA A 484 22.40 2.66 -13.78
C ALA A 484 22.70 3.81 -12.80
N TRP A 485 22.94 5.03 -13.33
CA TRP A 485 23.15 6.21 -12.50
C TRP A 485 21.91 6.56 -11.67
N LEU A 486 20.72 6.49 -12.25
CA LEU A 486 19.45 6.70 -11.54
C LEU A 486 19.29 5.72 -10.38
N VAL A 487 19.55 4.43 -10.61
CA VAL A 487 19.49 3.40 -9.58
C VAL A 487 20.51 3.67 -8.48
N ARG A 488 21.76 3.99 -8.83
CA ARG A 488 22.83 4.30 -7.87
C ARG A 488 22.53 5.53 -7.03
N GLN A 489 21.92 6.55 -7.62
CA GLN A 489 21.72 7.85 -7.00
C GLN A 489 20.27 8.13 -6.56
N HIS A 490 19.38 7.13 -6.57
CA HIS A 490 17.95 7.36 -6.31
C HIS A 490 17.65 8.01 -4.95
N LEU A 491 18.49 7.77 -3.94
CA LEU A 491 18.36 8.37 -2.61
C LEU A 491 19.01 9.75 -2.49
N MET A 492 19.89 10.15 -3.45
CA MET A 492 20.73 11.34 -3.32
C MET A 492 19.89 12.61 -3.12
N MET A 493 18.86 12.81 -3.95
CA MET A 493 18.04 14.02 -3.88
C MET A 493 17.21 14.09 -2.60
N SER A 494 16.61 12.98 -2.18
CA SER A 494 15.83 12.92 -0.94
C SER A 494 16.70 13.13 0.30
N LEU A 495 17.91 12.57 0.33
CA LEU A 495 18.87 12.75 1.42
C LEU A 495 19.39 14.19 1.48
N THR A 496 19.74 14.79 0.33
CA THR A 496 20.17 16.20 0.27
C THR A 496 19.07 17.12 0.77
N ALA A 497 17.84 16.98 0.26
CA ALA A 497 16.71 17.81 0.66
C ALA A 497 16.36 17.69 2.15
N GLN A 498 16.50 16.50 2.76
CA GLN A 498 16.08 16.27 4.15
C GLN A 498 17.19 16.53 5.18
N LYS A 499 18.46 16.44 4.80
CA LYS A 499 19.59 16.47 5.75
C LYS A 499 20.53 17.63 5.56
N GLN A 500 20.40 18.40 4.49
CA GLN A 500 21.29 19.50 4.16
C GLN A 500 20.49 20.77 3.92
N ASP A 501 21.12 21.91 4.09
CA ASP A 501 20.51 23.21 3.81
C ASP A 501 20.52 23.46 2.29
N VAL A 502 19.35 23.39 1.67
CA VAL A 502 19.19 23.59 0.22
C VAL A 502 19.34 25.05 -0.21
N SER A 503 19.46 25.97 0.74
CA SER A 503 19.81 27.38 0.48
C SER A 503 21.30 27.65 0.45
N ASP A 504 22.15 26.71 0.95
CA ASP A 504 23.59 26.83 0.93
C ASP A 504 24.17 26.62 -0.49
N PRO A 505 24.84 27.64 -1.08
CA PRO A 505 25.43 27.55 -2.40
C PRO A 505 26.41 26.39 -2.56
N GLN A 506 27.14 26.02 -1.49
CA GLN A 506 28.08 24.90 -1.54
C GLN A 506 27.38 23.54 -1.61
N VAL A 507 26.29 23.38 -0.90
CA VAL A 507 25.43 22.19 -0.98
C VAL A 507 24.90 22.05 -2.41
N ILE A 508 24.40 23.15 -2.99
CA ILE A 508 23.89 23.16 -4.37
C ILE A 508 24.98 22.85 -5.37
N ALA A 509 26.16 23.47 -5.25
CA ALA A 509 27.30 23.23 -6.15
C ALA A 509 27.74 21.76 -6.09
N THR A 510 27.79 21.18 -4.88
CA THR A 510 28.16 19.77 -4.68
C THR A 510 27.13 18.84 -5.29
N PHE A 511 25.85 19.12 -5.08
CA PHE A 511 24.76 18.35 -5.64
C PHE A 511 24.70 18.45 -7.18
N ALA A 512 24.83 19.68 -7.72
CA ALA A 512 24.89 19.94 -9.16
C ALA A 512 26.09 19.22 -9.82
N GLY A 513 27.27 19.22 -9.16
CA GLY A 513 28.44 18.50 -9.62
C GLY A 513 28.22 16.98 -9.72
N LYS A 514 27.47 16.37 -8.78
CA LYS A 514 27.10 14.94 -8.81
C LYS A 514 26.05 14.63 -9.88
N VAL A 515 25.10 15.54 -10.11
CA VAL A 515 24.09 15.41 -11.15
C VAL A 515 24.70 15.58 -12.56
N GLY A 516 25.51 16.59 -12.75
CA GLY A 516 26.31 16.85 -13.96
C GLY A 516 25.56 17.53 -15.10
N GLU A 517 24.29 17.16 -15.35
CA GLU A 517 23.50 17.67 -16.48
C GLU A 517 22.00 17.78 -16.15
N ARG A 518 21.34 18.71 -16.82
CA ARG A 518 19.91 18.99 -16.64
C ARG A 518 19.02 17.77 -16.87
N SER A 519 19.31 16.99 -17.89
CA SER A 519 18.57 15.77 -18.21
C SER A 519 18.55 14.78 -17.02
N ARG A 520 19.71 14.55 -16.40
CA ARG A 520 19.79 13.67 -15.21
C ARG A 520 19.00 14.22 -14.03
N LEU A 521 18.98 15.54 -13.84
CA LEU A 521 18.20 16.20 -12.80
C LEU A 521 16.71 15.94 -13.00
N ASP A 522 16.20 16.06 -14.23
CA ASP A 522 14.79 15.82 -14.56
C ASP A 522 14.37 14.39 -14.21
N TYR A 523 15.16 13.39 -14.61
CA TYR A 523 14.90 11.98 -14.28
C TYR A 523 14.96 11.71 -12.78
N LEU A 524 15.97 12.23 -12.09
CA LEU A 524 16.18 12.02 -10.66
C LEU A 524 15.04 12.63 -9.82
N PHE A 525 14.62 13.86 -10.13
CA PHE A 525 13.51 14.52 -9.47
C PHE A 525 12.22 13.69 -9.57
N LEU A 526 11.89 13.24 -10.78
CA LEU A 526 10.69 12.44 -11.00
C LEU A 526 10.75 11.09 -10.30
N LEU A 527 11.92 10.43 -10.30
CA LEU A 527 12.10 9.17 -9.56
C LEU A 527 11.93 9.39 -8.06
N THR A 528 12.55 10.43 -7.50
CA THR A 528 12.45 10.76 -6.08
C THR A 528 11.03 11.07 -5.64
N CYS A 529 10.28 11.87 -6.40
CA CYS A 529 8.87 12.15 -6.13
C CYS A 529 8.01 10.87 -6.17
N ALA A 530 8.26 10.01 -7.15
CA ALA A 530 7.53 8.76 -7.31
C ALA A 530 7.81 7.78 -6.17
N ASP A 531 9.05 7.68 -5.73
CA ASP A 531 9.52 6.79 -4.68
C ASP A 531 8.95 7.19 -3.31
N ILE A 532 9.11 8.45 -2.89
CA ILE A 532 8.58 8.95 -1.61
C ILE A 532 7.06 8.70 -1.51
N ARG A 533 6.31 8.99 -2.59
CA ARG A 533 4.86 8.74 -2.65
C ARG A 533 4.49 7.26 -2.62
N ALA A 534 5.37 6.39 -3.07
CA ALA A 534 5.16 4.94 -3.05
C ALA A 534 5.52 4.32 -1.70
N THR A 535 6.50 4.86 -0.99
CA THR A 535 6.94 4.38 0.33
C THR A 535 5.82 4.51 1.35
N ASN A 536 5.25 5.71 1.48
CA ASN A 536 4.08 5.97 2.31
C ASN A 536 3.41 7.27 1.85
N PRO A 537 2.15 7.24 1.39
CA PRO A 537 1.43 8.45 0.96
C PRO A 537 1.37 9.55 2.03
N ALA A 538 1.38 9.20 3.32
CA ALA A 538 1.36 10.17 4.42
C ALA A 538 2.70 10.93 4.58
N LEU A 539 3.78 10.44 3.96
CA LEU A 539 5.07 11.15 3.94
C LEU A 539 5.10 12.29 2.92
N TRP A 540 4.19 12.29 1.94
CA TRP A 540 4.10 13.34 0.95
C TRP A 540 3.20 14.47 1.47
N ASN A 541 3.73 15.68 1.52
CA ASN A 541 3.00 16.89 1.86
C ASN A 541 3.52 18.09 1.05
N SER A 542 2.83 19.22 1.10
CA SER A 542 3.18 20.42 0.36
C SER A 542 4.57 20.98 0.70
N TRP A 543 4.98 20.89 1.97
CA TRP A 543 6.32 21.29 2.39
C TRP A 543 7.42 20.48 1.71
N ARG A 544 7.27 19.13 1.70
CA ARG A 544 8.27 18.24 1.07
C ARG A 544 8.32 18.43 -0.45
N GLU A 545 7.17 18.64 -1.06
CA GLU A 545 7.08 19.00 -2.48
C GLU A 545 7.81 20.31 -2.78
N SER A 546 7.59 21.34 -1.97
CA SER A 546 8.23 22.64 -2.08
C SER A 546 9.74 22.53 -1.94
N LEU A 547 10.23 21.76 -0.93
CA LEU A 547 11.65 21.56 -0.67
C LEU A 547 12.37 20.87 -1.84
N LEU A 548 11.77 19.82 -2.40
CA LEU A 548 12.30 19.13 -3.58
C LEU A 548 12.28 20.01 -4.82
N THR A 549 11.23 20.81 -5.00
CA THR A 549 11.10 21.75 -6.10
C THR A 549 12.12 22.86 -6.01
N GLU A 550 12.39 23.36 -4.82
CA GLU A 550 13.44 24.36 -4.56
C GLU A 550 14.83 23.83 -4.88
N LEU A 551 15.18 22.65 -4.33
CA LEU A 551 16.46 21.97 -4.66
C LEU A 551 16.61 21.77 -6.17
N TYR A 552 15.53 21.32 -6.84
CA TYR A 552 15.53 21.16 -8.28
C TYR A 552 15.78 22.47 -9.02
N ASN A 553 15.04 23.54 -8.71
CA ASN A 553 15.13 24.83 -9.42
C ASN A 553 16.50 25.49 -9.20
N THR A 554 17.03 25.44 -7.99
CA THR A 554 18.33 26.02 -7.67
C THR A 554 19.47 25.24 -8.34
N THR A 555 19.41 23.91 -8.32
CA THR A 555 20.35 23.05 -9.04
C THR A 555 20.28 23.28 -10.55
N ALA A 556 19.07 23.40 -11.09
CA ALA A 556 18.86 23.67 -12.50
C ALA A 556 19.54 24.97 -12.95
N ARG A 557 19.37 26.06 -12.18
CA ARG A 557 20.08 27.35 -12.43
C ARG A 557 21.58 27.17 -12.39
N ALA A 558 22.11 26.42 -11.42
CA ALA A 558 23.53 26.15 -11.31
C ALA A 558 24.07 25.38 -12.53
N LEU A 559 23.35 24.40 -13.02
CA LEU A 559 23.71 23.61 -14.21
C LEU A 559 23.64 24.46 -15.50
N ASP A 560 22.63 25.31 -15.66
CA ASP A 560 22.46 26.19 -16.82
C ASP A 560 23.54 27.26 -16.92
N ARG A 561 24.07 27.78 -15.79
CA ARG A 561 25.22 28.70 -15.74
C ARG A 561 26.57 28.01 -16.04
N GLY A 562 26.62 26.68 -15.89
CA GLY A 562 27.80 25.86 -16.03
C GLY A 562 28.58 25.67 -14.70
N LEU A 563 29.00 24.41 -14.45
CA LEU A 563 29.65 24.01 -13.19
C LEU A 563 31.01 24.74 -12.91
N SER A 564 31.61 25.35 -13.91
CA SER A 564 32.82 26.14 -13.78
C SER A 564 32.56 27.59 -13.30
N ASN A 565 31.31 28.01 -13.22
CA ASN A 565 30.91 29.34 -12.75
C ASN A 565 29.93 29.19 -11.55
N PRO A 566 30.47 28.88 -10.33
CA PRO A 566 29.66 28.64 -9.16
C PRO A 566 28.77 29.86 -8.82
N LEU A 567 27.59 29.62 -8.29
CA LEU A 567 26.74 30.66 -7.73
C LEU A 567 27.48 31.40 -6.62
N ARG A 568 27.68 32.69 -6.77
CA ARG A 568 28.28 33.51 -5.74
C ARG A 568 27.19 33.97 -4.78
N GLU A 569 27.48 33.88 -3.49
CA GLU A 569 26.59 34.24 -2.41
C GLU A 569 26.07 35.68 -2.54
N ASP A 570 26.98 36.62 -2.84
CA ASP A 570 26.68 38.03 -3.03
C ASP A 570 25.72 38.30 -4.22
N GLU A 571 25.83 37.53 -5.31
CA GLU A 571 24.93 37.62 -6.47
C GLU A 571 23.52 37.10 -6.13
N LEU A 572 23.44 35.98 -5.43
CA LEU A 572 22.16 35.40 -4.99
C LEU A 572 21.42 36.33 -4.03
N VAL A 573 22.14 36.87 -3.04
CA VAL A 573 21.56 37.82 -2.10
C VAL A 573 21.04 39.06 -2.82
N ALA A 574 21.79 39.57 -3.82
CA ALA A 574 21.36 40.72 -4.62
C ALA A 574 20.09 40.41 -5.45
N GLU A 575 20.03 39.23 -6.07
CA GLU A 575 18.82 38.77 -6.81
C GLU A 575 17.58 38.70 -5.91
N VAL A 576 17.69 38.02 -4.76
CA VAL A 576 16.60 37.84 -3.80
C VAL A 576 16.12 39.19 -3.24
N LYS A 577 17.04 40.09 -2.92
CA LYS A 577 16.74 41.46 -2.49
C LYS A 577 16.01 42.25 -3.58
N ALA A 578 16.41 42.13 -4.83
CA ALA A 578 15.78 42.83 -5.95
C ALA A 578 14.38 42.32 -6.20
N GLU A 579 14.14 41.01 -6.18
CA GLU A 579 12.82 40.41 -6.29
C GLU A 579 11.90 40.82 -5.13
N ALA A 580 12.38 40.77 -3.89
CA ALA A 580 11.59 41.18 -2.72
C ALA A 580 11.20 42.68 -2.78
N ARG A 581 12.08 43.57 -3.28
CA ARG A 581 11.74 44.98 -3.53
C ARG A 581 10.66 45.11 -4.56
N GLN A 582 10.73 44.38 -5.66
CA GLN A 582 9.72 44.44 -6.70
C GLN A 582 8.36 44.00 -6.17
N LEU A 583 8.31 42.90 -5.40
CA LEU A 583 7.10 42.42 -4.76
C LEU A 583 6.47 43.45 -3.81
N LEU A 584 7.27 44.16 -3.02
CA LEU A 584 6.79 45.26 -2.16
C LEU A 584 6.16 46.38 -2.98
N VAL A 585 6.78 46.76 -4.08
CA VAL A 585 6.24 47.78 -5.00
C VAL A 585 4.92 47.33 -5.62
N ASP A 586 4.86 46.06 -6.07
CA ASP A 586 3.66 45.46 -6.69
C ASP A 586 2.48 45.35 -5.69
N LEU A 587 2.80 45.17 -4.39
CA LEU A 587 1.81 45.18 -3.30
C LEU A 587 1.39 46.58 -2.85
N GLY A 588 2.02 47.63 -3.42
CA GLY A 588 1.74 49.03 -3.04
C GLY A 588 2.34 49.45 -1.69
N GLU A 589 3.29 48.65 -1.19
CA GLU A 589 4.03 48.96 0.05
C GLU A 589 5.19 49.90 -0.21
N THR A 590 5.48 50.76 0.79
CA THR A 590 6.67 51.62 0.69
C THR A 590 7.96 50.85 0.92
N VAL A 591 8.94 51.13 0.09
CA VAL A 591 10.30 50.58 0.20
C VAL A 591 11.26 51.54 0.96
N ASP A 592 10.75 52.63 1.50
CA ASP A 592 11.55 53.58 2.26
C ASP A 592 12.13 52.94 3.52
N GLY A 593 13.44 53.10 3.72
CA GLY A 593 14.20 52.51 4.84
C GLY A 593 14.51 51.01 4.70
N ILE A 594 14.28 50.41 3.54
CA ILE A 594 14.49 48.97 3.33
C ILE A 594 15.96 48.58 3.53
N ASP A 595 16.90 49.39 3.04
CA ASP A 595 18.30 49.14 3.15
C ASP A 595 18.80 49.25 4.61
N GLU A 596 18.23 50.16 5.40
CA GLU A 596 18.54 50.30 6.84
C GLU A 596 18.03 49.10 7.64
N VAL A 597 16.85 48.59 7.32
CA VAL A 597 16.33 47.38 7.96
C VAL A 597 17.13 46.17 7.55
N TRP A 598 17.42 46.00 6.26
CA TRP A 598 18.15 44.86 5.74
C TRP A 598 19.63 44.84 6.09
N ALA A 599 20.24 45.97 6.44
CA ALA A 599 21.60 46.05 6.92
C ALA A 599 21.84 45.40 8.31
N ARG A 600 20.76 45.06 9.04
CA ARG A 600 20.82 44.36 10.32
C ARG A 600 21.06 42.86 10.16
N PHE A 601 20.84 42.32 8.97
CA PHE A 601 20.86 40.89 8.67
C PHE A 601 22.05 40.52 7.80
N ASP A 602 22.61 39.35 8.03
CA ASP A 602 23.66 38.75 7.22
C ASP A 602 23.10 38.09 5.93
N ALA A 603 24.00 37.56 5.12
CA ALA A 603 23.65 36.89 3.87
C ALA A 603 22.71 35.70 4.08
N ASP A 604 22.91 34.96 5.16
CA ASP A 604 22.11 33.76 5.53
C ASP A 604 20.61 34.05 5.62
N TYR A 605 20.24 35.23 6.16
CA TYR A 605 18.81 35.63 6.23
C TYR A 605 18.19 35.70 4.83
N PHE A 606 18.86 36.29 3.85
CA PHE A 606 18.37 36.45 2.49
C PHE A 606 18.39 35.18 1.69
N LEU A 607 19.33 34.29 1.95
CA LEU A 607 19.42 32.99 1.27
C LEU A 607 18.40 31.97 1.76
N ARG A 608 18.01 32.06 3.03
CA ARG A 608 17.07 31.11 3.65
C ARG A 608 15.61 31.53 3.58
N HIS A 609 15.32 32.75 3.16
CA HIS A 609 13.96 33.25 2.98
C HIS A 609 13.65 33.56 1.52
N THR A 610 12.44 33.26 1.11
CA THR A 610 11.98 33.62 -0.24
C THR A 610 11.73 35.12 -0.37
N PRO A 611 11.75 35.70 -1.59
CA PRO A 611 11.36 37.07 -1.82
C PRO A 611 9.99 37.45 -1.22
N ASP A 612 9.01 36.55 -1.27
CA ASP A 612 7.68 36.71 -0.66
C ASP A 612 7.72 36.77 0.88
N GLU A 613 8.61 35.98 1.51
CA GLU A 613 8.81 36.00 2.96
C GLU A 613 9.49 37.33 3.37
N LEU A 614 10.52 37.76 2.63
CA LEU A 614 11.21 39.01 2.89
C LEU A 614 10.26 40.23 2.72
N ALA A 615 9.43 40.24 1.68
CA ALA A 615 8.42 41.26 1.46
C ALA A 615 7.36 41.28 2.57
N TRP A 616 7.02 40.11 3.11
CA TRP A 616 6.09 39.97 4.24
C TRP A 616 6.71 40.43 5.57
N HIS A 617 7.99 40.10 5.82
CA HIS A 617 8.68 40.49 7.08
C HIS A 617 8.95 41.99 7.16
N PHE A 618 9.29 42.63 6.04
CA PHE A 618 9.81 43.99 6.01
C PHE A 618 8.87 45.05 6.64
N PRO A 619 7.56 45.14 6.33
CA PRO A 619 6.67 46.15 6.93
C PRO A 619 6.61 46.05 8.46
N ALA A 620 6.59 44.82 8.99
CA ALA A 620 6.52 44.59 10.43
C ALA A 620 7.87 44.89 11.12
N LEU A 621 8.99 44.48 10.50
CA LEU A 621 10.35 44.79 11.01
C LEU A 621 10.66 46.29 11.00
N ARG A 622 10.12 47.03 10.03
CA ARG A 622 10.23 48.50 9.99
C ARG A 622 9.43 49.17 11.10
N ALA A 623 8.27 48.63 11.43
CA ALA A 623 7.35 49.20 12.43
C ALA A 623 7.66 48.76 13.87
N VAL A 624 8.52 47.77 14.08
CA VAL A 624 8.79 47.17 15.39
C VAL A 624 9.55 48.17 16.30
N SER A 625 9.12 48.26 17.55
CA SER A 625 9.78 49.00 18.62
C SER A 625 10.10 48.06 19.80
N PRO A 626 11.05 48.44 20.71
CA PRO A 626 11.32 47.63 21.87
C PRO A 626 10.10 47.28 22.73
N ALA A 627 9.11 48.20 22.77
CA ALA A 627 7.86 47.97 23.52
C ALA A 627 6.87 47.02 22.86
N SER A 628 7.05 46.76 21.56
CA SER A 628 6.20 45.82 20.78
C SER A 628 6.79 44.40 20.62
N MET A 629 7.92 44.12 21.26
CA MET A 629 8.54 42.79 21.25
C MET A 629 7.93 41.88 22.30
N PRO A 630 7.86 40.55 22.07
CA PRO A 630 8.24 39.83 20.83
C PRO A 630 7.27 40.07 19.68
N LEU A 631 7.81 40.35 18.48
CA LEU A 631 7.03 40.37 17.26
C LEU A 631 6.76 38.95 16.79
N VAL A 632 5.50 38.55 16.67
CA VAL A 632 5.09 37.23 16.16
C VAL A 632 4.14 37.45 15.02
N LEU A 633 4.47 36.92 13.84
CA LEU A 633 3.64 36.93 12.63
C LEU A 633 3.30 35.51 12.23
N VAL A 634 2.10 35.31 11.71
CA VAL A 634 1.66 34.01 11.18
C VAL A 634 1.04 34.20 9.81
N LYS A 635 1.45 33.43 8.82
CA LYS A 635 0.97 33.52 7.43
C LYS A 635 0.91 32.14 6.79
N THR A 636 -0.16 31.86 6.06
CA THR A 636 -0.18 30.70 5.16
C THR A 636 0.70 30.98 3.94
N LEU A 637 1.66 30.13 3.71
CA LEU A 637 2.45 30.13 2.49
C LEU A 637 1.82 29.12 1.52
N PRO A 638 1.36 29.53 0.34
CA PRO A 638 0.92 28.59 -0.68
C PRO A 638 2.02 27.54 -0.91
N GLU A 639 1.66 26.27 -0.97
CA GLU A 639 2.56 25.15 -1.23
C GLU A 639 3.58 24.79 -0.13
N ARG A 640 3.79 25.61 0.92
CA ARG A 640 4.80 25.39 1.96
C ARG A 640 4.25 25.11 3.35
N GLY A 641 2.98 25.40 3.62
CA GLY A 641 2.37 25.29 4.95
C GLY A 641 2.13 26.62 5.61
N THR A 642 2.19 26.70 6.94
CA THR A 642 2.02 27.94 7.70
C THR A 642 3.35 28.40 8.27
N SER A 643 3.78 29.60 7.93
CA SER A 643 4.99 30.22 8.49
C SER A 643 4.66 30.99 9.76
N VAL A 644 5.42 30.73 10.80
CA VAL A 644 5.41 31.45 12.08
C VAL A 644 6.75 32.16 12.22
N PHE A 645 6.74 33.48 12.13
CA PHE A 645 7.91 34.33 12.23
C PHE A 645 7.97 34.98 13.60
N ILE A 646 9.12 34.92 14.26
CA ILE A 646 9.36 35.45 15.59
C ILE A 646 10.59 36.36 15.52
N TYR A 647 10.47 37.64 15.96
CA TYR A 647 11.61 38.55 16.12
C TYR A 647 11.60 39.11 17.54
N THR A 648 12.70 38.88 18.27
CA THR A 648 12.84 39.27 19.68
C THR A 648 14.31 39.40 20.08
N LEU A 649 14.61 39.90 21.29
CA LEU A 649 15.96 39.88 21.85
C LEU A 649 16.43 38.45 22.09
N ASP A 650 17.70 38.17 21.83
CA ASP A 650 18.32 36.87 22.09
C ASP A 650 18.35 36.58 23.60
N ARG A 651 17.93 35.37 23.96
CA ARG A 651 17.86 34.90 25.37
C ARG A 651 18.04 33.40 25.42
N ASP A 652 18.50 32.90 26.56
CA ASP A 652 18.64 31.47 26.81
C ASP A 652 17.29 30.73 26.65
N HIS A 653 17.34 29.55 26.08
CA HIS A 653 16.20 28.62 25.90
C HIS A 653 15.08 29.10 24.96
N LEU A 654 15.25 30.18 24.18
CA LEU A 654 14.21 30.73 23.31
C LEU A 654 13.65 29.69 22.32
N PHE A 655 14.53 28.94 21.68
CA PHE A 655 14.18 27.85 20.76
C PHE A 655 13.33 26.76 21.47
N GLY A 656 13.73 26.36 22.69
CA GLY A 656 13.00 25.37 23.46
C GLY A 656 11.62 25.84 23.87
N LEU A 657 11.47 27.12 24.22
CA LEU A 657 10.17 27.73 24.55
C LEU A 657 9.28 27.84 23.33
N SER A 658 9.76 28.32 22.19
CA SER A 658 9.00 28.45 20.96
C SER A 658 8.51 27.11 20.45
N THR A 659 9.40 26.12 20.33
CA THR A 659 9.04 24.77 19.89
C THR A 659 8.13 24.05 20.87
N GLY A 660 8.31 24.27 22.18
CA GLY A 660 7.44 23.75 23.24
C GLY A 660 6.00 24.30 23.16
N VAL A 661 5.83 25.59 22.85
CA VAL A 661 4.51 26.19 22.64
C VAL A 661 3.83 25.60 21.39
N LEU A 662 4.56 25.52 20.27
CA LEU A 662 4.03 24.95 19.02
C LEU A 662 3.62 23.46 19.23
N ALA A 663 4.44 22.68 19.92
CA ALA A 663 4.13 21.28 20.25
C ALA A 663 2.90 21.16 21.18
N ARG A 664 2.76 22.03 22.18
CA ARG A 664 1.58 22.08 23.08
C ARG A 664 0.30 22.42 22.33
N LEU A 665 0.38 23.27 21.32
CA LEU A 665 -0.72 23.58 20.41
C LEU A 665 -1.06 22.42 19.45
N GLY A 666 -0.32 21.32 19.50
CA GLY A 666 -0.54 20.14 18.65
C GLY A 666 -0.04 20.32 17.23
N LEU A 667 0.89 21.24 17.00
CA LEU A 667 1.44 21.53 15.69
C LEU A 667 2.69 20.70 15.40
N ASN A 668 2.82 20.21 14.17
CA ASN A 668 4.05 19.62 13.65
C ASN A 668 4.94 20.71 13.11
N ILE A 669 6.20 20.77 13.58
CA ILE A 669 7.22 21.65 13.03
C ILE A 669 7.86 20.90 11.85
N LEU A 670 7.77 21.48 10.66
CA LEU A 670 8.27 20.93 9.41
C LEU A 670 9.67 21.46 9.09
N ASP A 671 9.91 22.74 9.42
CA ASP A 671 11.17 23.44 9.20
C ASP A 671 11.38 24.49 10.29
N ALA A 672 12.64 24.80 10.58
CA ALA A 672 13.01 25.87 11.52
C ALA A 672 14.29 26.57 11.03
N ARG A 673 14.21 27.88 10.82
CA ARG A 673 15.33 28.75 10.41
C ARG A 673 15.59 29.73 11.54
N LEU A 674 16.78 29.69 12.07
CA LEU A 674 17.18 30.48 13.24
C LEU A 674 18.30 31.42 12.83
N HIS A 675 18.12 32.71 13.09
CA HIS A 675 19.11 33.75 12.81
C HIS A 675 19.30 34.64 14.03
N THR A 676 20.56 34.95 14.34
CA THR A 676 20.91 35.98 15.30
C THR A 676 21.46 37.17 14.56
N THR A 677 20.89 38.33 14.74
CA THR A 677 21.30 39.58 14.11
C THR A 677 22.54 40.18 14.80
N HIS A 678 23.23 41.06 14.11
CA HIS A 678 24.43 41.74 14.65
C HIS A 678 24.15 42.60 15.89
N ASP A 679 22.91 43.01 16.08
CA ASP A 679 22.46 43.85 17.21
C ASP A 679 21.85 43.04 18.37
N GLY A 680 22.04 41.70 18.38
CA GLY A 680 21.61 40.82 19.48
C GLY A 680 20.13 40.47 19.50
N HIS A 681 19.44 40.57 18.36
CA HIS A 681 18.08 40.03 18.19
C HIS A 681 18.13 38.66 17.54
N VAL A 682 17.09 37.87 17.79
CA VAL A 682 16.84 36.61 17.15
C VAL A 682 15.67 36.75 16.20
N LEU A 683 15.82 36.17 15.03
CA LEU A 683 14.80 36.03 14.00
C LEU A 683 14.60 34.55 13.70
N ASP A 684 13.56 33.97 14.26
CA ASP A 684 13.21 32.56 14.09
C ASP A 684 12.02 32.42 13.18
N THR A 685 12.11 31.56 12.18
CA THR A 685 11.00 31.22 11.29
C THR A 685 10.74 29.74 11.36
N TYR A 686 9.52 29.36 11.76
CA TYR A 686 9.04 27.98 11.80
C TYR A 686 8.03 27.77 10.70
N VAL A 687 8.17 26.69 9.94
CA VAL A 687 7.11 26.20 9.07
C VAL A 687 6.34 25.10 9.83
N VAL A 688 5.07 25.31 10.03
CA VAL A 688 4.23 24.43 10.86
C VAL A 688 2.99 23.94 10.11
N ALA A 689 2.47 22.77 10.53
CA ALA A 689 1.25 22.19 10.00
C ALA A 689 0.45 21.53 11.13
N GLU A 690 -0.82 21.24 10.89
CA GLU A 690 -1.63 20.40 11.78
C GLU A 690 -1.06 18.96 11.85
N THR A 691 -1.50 18.17 12.83
CA THR A 691 -1.02 16.79 13.03
C THR A 691 -1.26 15.86 11.84
N ASP A 692 -2.21 16.19 10.97
CA ASP A 692 -2.51 15.50 9.71
C ASP A 692 -1.79 16.12 8.50
N ASN A 693 -0.83 17.02 8.74
CA ASN A 693 -0.05 17.77 7.74
C ASN A 693 -0.85 18.72 6.84
N ARG A 694 -2.07 19.10 7.24
CA ARG A 694 -2.83 20.15 6.56
C ARG A 694 -2.36 21.54 6.96
N PRO A 695 -2.54 22.54 6.07
CA PRO A 695 -2.37 23.94 6.45
C PRO A 695 -3.28 24.34 7.61
N ILE A 696 -2.79 25.25 8.44
CA ILE A 696 -3.51 25.73 9.63
C ILE A 696 -4.62 26.70 9.20
N ASP A 697 -5.82 26.60 9.78
CA ASP A 697 -6.93 27.52 9.52
C ASP A 697 -6.58 28.93 10.02
N PRO A 698 -6.54 29.96 9.15
CA PRO A 698 -6.18 31.32 9.53
C PRO A 698 -7.13 31.95 10.55
N GLY A 699 -8.43 31.61 10.51
CA GLY A 699 -9.47 32.32 11.24
C GLY A 699 -9.37 32.20 12.76
N VAL A 700 -9.12 31.01 13.25
CA VAL A 700 -9.12 30.70 14.71
C VAL A 700 -7.70 30.47 15.23
N ARG A 701 -6.89 29.75 14.48
CA ARG A 701 -5.58 29.25 14.94
C ARG A 701 -4.48 30.30 14.91
N PHE A 702 -4.48 31.25 13.92
CA PHE A 702 -3.43 32.27 13.85
C PHE A 702 -3.40 33.19 15.07
N PRO A 703 -4.55 33.75 15.53
CA PRO A 703 -4.59 34.51 16.78
C PRO A 703 -4.11 33.71 17.99
N GLU A 704 -4.53 32.42 18.10
CA GLU A 704 -4.15 31.55 19.18
C GLU A 704 -2.62 31.33 19.22
N ILE A 705 -1.99 30.99 18.08
CA ILE A 705 -0.54 30.78 17.94
C ILE A 705 0.20 32.08 18.34
N THR A 706 -0.24 33.21 17.79
CA THR A 706 0.37 34.52 18.04
C THR A 706 0.31 34.90 19.53
N GLU A 707 -0.84 34.71 20.14
CA GLU A 707 -1.04 35.06 21.55
C GLU A 707 -0.25 34.17 22.51
N GLN A 708 -0.29 32.86 22.27
CA GLN A 708 0.45 31.90 23.11
C GLN A 708 1.96 32.10 23.03
N LEU A 709 2.50 32.31 21.83
CA LEU A 709 3.92 32.59 21.62
C LEU A 709 4.31 33.94 22.29
N ARG A 710 3.55 35.01 22.05
CA ARG A 710 3.81 36.32 22.69
C ARG A 710 3.81 36.22 24.21
N LYS A 711 2.82 35.54 24.79
CA LYS A 711 2.70 35.35 26.24
C LYS A 711 3.92 34.68 26.84
N VAL A 712 4.36 33.57 26.26
CA VAL A 712 5.51 32.78 26.77
C VAL A 712 6.83 33.50 26.55
N LEU A 713 7.00 34.16 25.39
CA LEU A 713 8.24 34.84 25.04
C LEU A 713 8.40 36.22 25.68
N SER A 714 7.31 36.83 26.18
CA SER A 714 7.40 38.10 26.94
C SER A 714 7.95 37.89 28.35
N ASP A 715 7.70 36.73 28.98
CA ASP A 715 8.17 36.39 30.33
C ASP A 715 8.73 34.95 30.38
N PRO A 716 9.91 34.71 29.75
CA PRO A 716 10.47 33.38 29.66
C PRO A 716 10.97 32.80 30.99
N GLU A 717 11.32 33.61 31.97
CA GLU A 717 11.83 33.13 33.26
C GLU A 717 10.76 32.47 34.13
N THR A 718 9.51 32.91 34.02
CA THR A 718 8.38 32.31 34.73
C THR A 718 7.64 31.24 33.94
N SER A 719 7.96 31.10 32.64
CA SER A 719 7.24 30.19 31.75
C SER A 719 7.90 28.81 31.69
N THR A 720 7.25 27.80 32.28
CA THR A 720 7.62 26.40 32.07
C THR A 720 6.71 25.74 31.04
N VAL A 721 7.28 25.24 29.95
CA VAL A 721 6.54 24.53 28.91
C VAL A 721 6.81 23.03 29.07
N SER A 722 5.82 22.28 29.56
CA SER A 722 5.87 20.83 29.64
C SER A 722 5.15 20.20 28.44
N VAL A 723 5.82 19.31 27.72
CA VAL A 723 5.25 18.60 26.57
C VAL A 723 5.10 17.11 26.92
N ASN A 724 3.84 16.67 27.10
CA ASN A 724 3.51 15.26 27.32
C ASN A 724 3.28 14.59 25.93
N ARG A 725 4.32 14.01 25.33
CA ARG A 725 4.16 13.17 24.15
C ARG A 725 3.86 11.73 24.55
N ARG A 726 2.68 11.21 24.18
CA ARG A 726 2.44 9.77 24.14
C ARG A 726 3.19 9.20 22.93
N VAL A 727 4.24 8.43 23.17
CA VAL A 727 4.93 7.67 22.13
C VAL A 727 3.93 6.66 21.55
N PRO A 728 3.65 6.68 20.23
CA PRO A 728 2.80 5.68 19.61
C PRO A 728 3.32 4.27 19.90
N HIS A 729 2.43 3.31 20.09
CA HIS A 729 2.78 1.92 20.42
C HIS A 729 3.77 1.32 19.40
N ARG A 730 3.66 1.70 18.12
CA ARG A 730 4.58 1.35 17.05
C ARG A 730 6.04 1.78 17.27
N LEU A 731 6.29 2.88 17.98
CA LEU A 731 7.65 3.40 18.20
C LEU A 731 8.37 2.73 19.35
N LYS A 732 7.68 1.92 20.19
CA LYS A 732 8.28 1.27 21.36
C LYS A 732 9.23 0.11 21.02
N HIS A 733 9.18 -0.40 19.81
CA HIS A 733 9.96 -1.57 19.36
C HIS A 733 11.09 -1.25 18.38
N PHE A 734 11.31 0.04 18.13
CA PHE A 734 12.42 0.50 17.27
C PHE A 734 13.34 1.35 18.14
N ASP A 735 14.59 0.94 18.26
CA ASP A 735 15.65 1.76 18.83
C ASP A 735 15.82 2.99 17.94
N THR A 736 15.64 4.16 18.53
CA THR A 736 15.78 5.46 17.85
C THR A 736 17.25 5.77 17.57
#